data_5b5fb453000f0fc5955bd408e7f24b2b
#
_entry.id   5b5fb453000f0fc5955bd408e7f24b2b
#
_cell.length_a   1.000
_cell.length_b   1.000
_cell.length_c   1.000
_cell.angle_alpha   90.00
_cell.angle_beta   90.00
_cell.angle_gamma   90.00
#
_symmetry.space_group_name_H-M   'P 1'
#
loop_
_entity.id
_entity.type
_entity.pdbx_description
1 polymer ?
#
loop_
_entity_poly.entity_id
_entity_poly.type
_entity_poly.pdbx_seq_one_letter_code
_entity_poly.pdbx_strand_id
1 'polypeptide(L)'
;MPLSNFLTIFKRFKLAIPRWLYAVLFVVFDAIMVMIVQLSVQRSGRVEMTSSLSASAWNIISKMWISLNFVFVLNLLIVALIYGILLMVINRFWITTLILITLSVIISVIEYMKVNVRYETILPADLNFLKSNTGNIASFLPDNAIAVIVCSIIAVLVAVIAAIFMHFVDVNRGKIVFTKDFRLSIVIRVVTCLVCFLGLGWYVSGVGTVGSSANGFAKFMGDAPAMWDSVYDSQRNGALVAFLRQVNPKVMDKPSDYNESTMKALLKKYDTEAKKINVSRKSKISDNTVVYVLSESFSNPMRVPGLQLNKNPMPFISSLKEKTDSGLMLSSGYGGGTANLEYMSLTGLSMVNFNSSLTSPYQQLVPNSSWTPTINRYWGSEGNSVAFHPYEPSMYSRSINYKKFGFSKFYALEGPNIISHRKMLDKSPYVSDSSAYDSAVESISASKKPQFVQVVTMQNHMPYRNWYKNNDFVAKAKDGSPNLGQSETSSIETYAKGVNYTDHATQKFLENLDSIDKPVTVVFYGDHLPGVYSTASADQNNSLDLHLTDYFIWSNRKAIETNKIKNIHKNTYSSPNFFISQVASHTNSKVSPYIAFLTKLHDKVSAMEPPVVNKIQGWDRIPEGQSIYLDNHGKPMIANNMNKETKQLLHDYRLIQYDITAGKHYLKNTNFFGF
;
A
#
# COMPACT_ATOMS: atom_id res chain seq x y z
N MET A 1 -0.06 22.18 52.98
CA MET A 1 0.43 21.11 53.85
C MET A 1 1.88 20.85 53.54
N PRO A 2 2.81 20.86 54.48
CA PRO A 2 4.21 20.54 54.18
C PRO A 2 4.34 19.07 53.74
N LEU A 3 5.24 18.79 52.77
CA LEU A 3 5.49 17.47 52.19
C LEU A 3 5.76 16.39 53.26
N SER A 4 6.27 16.80 54.43
CA SER A 4 6.52 15.94 55.58
C SER A 4 5.25 15.33 56.19
N ASN A 5 4.15 16.05 56.22
CA ASN A 5 2.87 15.56 56.78
C ASN A 5 2.18 14.60 55.79
N PHE A 6 2.35 14.82 54.49
CA PHE A 6 1.86 13.94 53.46
C PHE A 6 2.56 12.57 53.52
N LEU A 7 3.88 12.55 53.64
CA LEU A 7 4.67 11.32 53.79
C LEU A 7 4.36 10.56 55.10
N THR A 8 3.90 11.24 56.16
CA THR A 8 3.55 10.60 57.45
C THR A 8 2.23 9.85 57.37
N ILE A 9 1.26 10.32 56.56
CA ILE A 9 0.00 9.63 56.31
C ILE A 9 0.25 8.31 55.57
N PHE A 10 1.16 8.27 54.58
CA PHE A 10 1.51 7.05 53.83
C PHE A 10 2.22 5.99 54.69
N LYS A 11 2.92 6.39 55.74
CA LYS A 11 3.57 5.43 56.65
C LYS A 11 2.58 4.65 57.52
N ARG A 12 1.34 5.12 57.71
CA ARG A 12 0.29 4.46 58.50
C ARG A 12 -0.45 3.35 57.75
N PHE A 13 -0.48 3.39 56.42
CA PHE A 13 -1.15 2.37 55.60
C PHE A 13 -0.11 1.45 54.96
N LYS A 14 0.12 0.29 55.55
CA LYS A 14 0.97 -0.75 54.99
C LYS A 14 0.13 -1.93 54.53
N LEU A 15 0.19 -2.23 53.20
CA LEU A 15 -0.54 -3.31 52.56
C LEU A 15 0.43 -4.42 52.15
N ALA A 16 0.26 -5.61 52.68
CA ALA A 16 1.00 -6.80 52.24
C ALA A 16 0.29 -7.40 51.04
N ILE A 17 0.74 -7.07 49.85
CA ILE A 17 0.15 -7.56 48.57
C ILE A 17 0.64 -8.98 48.34
N PRO A 18 -0.25 -9.99 48.27
CA PRO A 18 0.13 -11.39 47.97
C PRO A 18 0.58 -11.52 46.51
N ARG A 19 1.44 -12.51 46.23
CA ARG A 19 2.03 -12.72 44.90
C ARG A 19 0.99 -12.97 43.81
N TRP A 20 -0.06 -13.72 44.13
CA TRP A 20 -1.15 -13.97 43.15
C TRP A 20 -1.85 -12.69 42.72
N LEU A 21 -1.97 -11.68 43.62
CA LEU A 21 -2.59 -10.41 43.28
C LEU A 21 -1.72 -9.59 42.31
N TYR A 22 -0.39 -9.65 42.44
CA TYR A 22 0.48 -9.05 41.40
C TYR A 22 0.30 -9.72 40.03
N ALA A 23 0.09 -11.05 39.99
CA ALA A 23 -0.19 -11.73 38.72
C ALA A 23 -1.52 -11.28 38.12
N VAL A 24 -2.57 -11.15 38.94
CA VAL A 24 -3.86 -10.60 38.46
C VAL A 24 -3.71 -9.17 38.00
N LEU A 25 -3.05 -8.31 38.78
CA LEU A 25 -2.80 -6.93 38.39
C LEU A 25 -1.94 -6.80 37.14
N PHE A 26 -0.98 -7.72 36.94
CA PHE A 26 -0.19 -7.78 35.70
C PHE A 26 -1.11 -7.94 34.49
N VAL A 27 -2.01 -8.92 34.51
CA VAL A 27 -2.96 -9.15 33.39
C VAL A 27 -3.92 -7.97 33.21
N VAL A 28 -4.40 -7.38 34.31
CA VAL A 28 -5.32 -6.23 34.24
C VAL A 28 -4.62 -4.99 33.63
N PHE A 29 -3.40 -4.68 34.09
CA PHE A 29 -2.66 -3.54 33.53
C PHE A 29 -2.20 -3.78 32.10
N ASP A 30 -1.85 -5.02 31.76
CA ASP A 30 -1.54 -5.44 30.39
C ASP A 30 -2.74 -5.20 29.47
N ALA A 31 -3.93 -5.64 29.87
CA ALA A 31 -5.17 -5.36 29.13
C ALA A 31 -5.48 -3.87 29.01
N ILE A 32 -5.26 -3.08 30.08
CA ILE A 32 -5.43 -1.63 30.05
C ILE A 32 -4.48 -1.00 29.02
N MET A 33 -3.21 -1.41 28.95
CA MET A 33 -2.24 -0.89 28.00
C MET A 33 -2.64 -1.18 26.54
N VAL A 34 -3.06 -2.42 26.25
CA VAL A 34 -3.59 -2.79 24.95
C VAL A 34 -4.81 -1.94 24.60
N MET A 35 -5.75 -1.78 25.55
CA MET A 35 -6.96 -0.99 25.31
C MET A 35 -6.68 0.49 25.09
N ILE A 36 -5.72 1.11 25.79
CA ILE A 36 -5.31 2.51 25.58
C ILE A 36 -4.87 2.74 24.14
N VAL A 37 -3.97 1.89 23.63
CA VAL A 37 -3.47 2.01 22.26
C VAL A 37 -4.56 1.70 21.25
N GLN A 38 -5.36 0.66 21.50
CA GLN A 38 -6.39 0.25 20.56
C GLN A 38 -7.55 1.25 20.46
N LEU A 39 -7.93 1.89 21.59
CA LEU A 39 -8.94 2.95 21.59
C LEU A 39 -8.54 4.16 20.73
N SER A 40 -7.25 4.51 20.69
CA SER A 40 -6.78 5.63 19.87
C SER A 40 -7.03 5.38 18.38
N VAL A 41 -6.83 4.15 17.91
CA VAL A 41 -7.10 3.76 16.51
C VAL A 41 -8.59 3.67 16.22
N GLN A 42 -9.40 3.16 17.17
CA GLN A 42 -10.85 3.02 16.99
C GLN A 42 -11.58 4.37 17.00
N ARG A 43 -11.07 5.35 17.73
CA ARG A 43 -11.67 6.69 17.86
C ARG A 43 -11.10 7.73 16.90
N SER A 44 -10.07 7.37 16.16
CA SER A 44 -9.47 8.21 15.14
C SER A 44 -9.96 7.78 13.77
N GLY A 45 -10.50 8.72 13.02
CA GLY A 45 -11.07 8.49 11.70
C GLY A 45 -12.39 9.23 11.52
N ARG A 46 -12.72 9.58 10.29
CA ARG A 46 -13.84 10.48 9.97
C ARG A 46 -15.23 9.93 10.33
N VAL A 47 -15.37 8.62 10.44
CA VAL A 47 -16.70 7.97 10.60
C VAL A 47 -17.06 7.70 12.06
N GLU A 48 -16.10 7.62 12.97
CA GLU A 48 -16.35 7.13 14.33
C GLU A 48 -16.13 8.15 15.47
N MET A 49 -15.80 9.40 15.16
CA MET A 49 -15.62 10.45 16.19
C MET A 49 -16.90 10.75 17.00
N THR A 50 -18.05 10.27 16.55
CA THR A 50 -19.34 10.45 17.22
C THR A 50 -19.71 9.27 18.15
N SER A 51 -18.93 8.17 18.13
CA SER A 51 -19.23 7.01 18.96
C SER A 51 -18.85 7.25 20.43
N SER A 52 -19.68 6.74 21.34
CA SER A 52 -19.39 6.76 22.77
C SER A 52 -18.16 5.88 23.10
N LEU A 53 -17.50 6.14 24.24
CA LEU A 53 -16.38 5.31 24.71
C LEU A 53 -16.79 3.84 24.86
N SER A 54 -18.00 3.58 25.33
CA SER A 54 -18.55 2.22 25.47
C SER A 54 -18.74 1.54 24.12
N ALA A 55 -19.24 2.25 23.09
CA ALA A 55 -19.39 1.72 21.76
C ALA A 55 -18.02 1.40 21.12
N SER A 56 -17.02 2.26 21.32
CA SER A 56 -15.65 2.01 20.87
C SER A 56 -15.03 0.78 21.55
N ALA A 57 -15.19 0.64 22.87
CA ALA A 57 -14.74 -0.54 23.62
C ALA A 57 -15.45 -1.81 23.14
N TRP A 58 -16.77 -1.75 22.89
CA TRP A 58 -17.52 -2.89 22.34
C TRP A 58 -17.03 -3.27 20.93
N ASN A 59 -16.73 -2.29 20.07
CA ASN A 59 -16.16 -2.57 18.77
C ASN A 59 -14.81 -3.32 18.86
N ILE A 60 -13.95 -2.96 19.81
CA ILE A 60 -12.68 -3.69 20.05
C ILE A 60 -13.00 -5.14 20.43
N ILE A 61 -13.85 -5.35 21.41
CA ILE A 61 -14.21 -6.69 21.90
C ILE A 61 -14.84 -7.51 20.77
N SER A 62 -15.81 -6.95 20.05
CA SER A 62 -16.53 -7.68 19.00
C SER A 62 -15.63 -8.02 17.81
N LYS A 63 -14.81 -7.10 17.34
CA LYS A 63 -13.92 -7.32 16.18
C LYS A 63 -12.73 -8.19 16.52
N MET A 64 -12.06 -7.96 17.65
CA MET A 64 -10.79 -8.60 17.97
C MET A 64 -10.93 -9.88 18.80
N TRP A 65 -12.06 -10.16 19.35
CA TRP A 65 -12.30 -11.36 20.16
C TRP A 65 -13.40 -12.24 19.57
N ILE A 66 -14.59 -11.68 19.33
CA ILE A 66 -15.73 -12.49 18.85
C ILE A 66 -15.56 -12.86 17.37
N SER A 67 -15.19 -11.88 16.52
CA SER A 67 -15.10 -12.09 15.06
C SER A 67 -13.76 -12.65 14.59
N LEU A 68 -12.66 -12.38 15.31
CA LEU A 68 -11.30 -12.76 14.93
C LEU A 68 -10.62 -13.65 15.97
N ASN A 69 -11.37 -14.54 16.58
CA ASN A 69 -10.86 -15.53 17.53
C ASN A 69 -10.07 -14.89 18.70
N PHE A 70 -8.75 -15.11 18.74
CA PHE A 70 -7.88 -14.71 19.84
C PHE A 70 -6.97 -13.54 19.52
N VAL A 71 -7.31 -12.68 18.56
CA VAL A 71 -6.47 -11.53 18.19
C VAL A 71 -6.20 -10.58 19.36
N PHE A 72 -7.19 -10.35 20.22
CA PHE A 72 -6.99 -9.56 21.43
C PHE A 72 -5.95 -10.21 22.36
N VAL A 73 -6.03 -11.53 22.55
CA VAL A 73 -5.08 -12.30 23.35
C VAL A 73 -3.68 -12.25 22.73
N LEU A 74 -3.57 -12.27 21.41
CA LEU A 74 -2.28 -12.10 20.71
C LEU A 74 -1.61 -10.76 21.09
N ASN A 75 -2.38 -9.67 21.09
CA ASN A 75 -1.87 -8.37 21.49
C ASN A 75 -1.46 -8.36 23.00
N LEU A 76 -2.24 -8.99 23.89
CA LEU A 76 -1.87 -9.17 25.30
C LEU A 76 -0.54 -9.92 25.43
N LEU A 77 -0.37 -11.04 24.73
CA LEU A 77 0.88 -11.82 24.80
C LEU A 77 2.11 -11.00 24.40
N ILE A 78 2.00 -10.14 23.39
CA ILE A 78 3.10 -9.31 22.94
C ILE A 78 3.43 -8.24 24.00
N VAL A 79 2.42 -7.55 24.54
CA VAL A 79 2.63 -6.54 25.59
C VAL A 79 3.14 -7.20 26.87
N ALA A 80 2.63 -8.39 27.22
CA ALA A 80 3.10 -9.16 28.36
C ALA A 80 4.58 -9.53 28.28
N LEU A 81 5.10 -9.86 27.08
CA LEU A 81 6.52 -10.12 26.87
C LEU A 81 7.36 -8.85 27.13
N ILE A 82 6.93 -7.69 26.62
CA ILE A 82 7.59 -6.41 26.84
C ILE A 82 7.53 -6.04 28.32
N TYR A 83 6.36 -6.20 28.95
CA TYR A 83 6.15 -5.95 30.37
C TYR A 83 7.02 -6.86 31.24
N GLY A 84 7.10 -8.16 30.88
CA GLY A 84 7.94 -9.15 31.56
C GLY A 84 9.43 -8.78 31.50
N ILE A 85 9.95 -8.36 30.35
CA ILE A 85 11.34 -7.90 30.20
C ILE A 85 11.61 -6.72 31.17
N LEU A 86 10.81 -5.67 31.08
CA LEU A 86 11.01 -4.46 31.92
C LEU A 86 10.82 -4.76 33.39
N LEU A 87 9.85 -5.62 33.73
CA LEU A 87 9.59 -6.02 35.10
C LEU A 87 10.78 -6.79 35.72
N MET A 88 11.40 -7.66 34.95
CA MET A 88 12.59 -8.42 35.36
C MET A 88 13.83 -7.53 35.47
N VAL A 89 13.98 -6.54 34.60
CA VAL A 89 15.09 -5.56 34.67
C VAL A 89 14.93 -4.65 35.89
N ILE A 90 13.77 -4.04 36.09
CA ILE A 90 13.52 -3.03 37.14
C ILE A 90 13.24 -3.70 38.48
N ASN A 91 12.57 -4.85 38.48
CA ASN A 91 12.09 -5.57 39.68
C ASN A 91 11.25 -4.67 40.65
N ARG A 92 10.42 -3.81 40.07
CA ARG A 92 9.52 -2.90 40.76
C ARG A 92 8.22 -2.77 40.00
N PHE A 93 7.20 -3.51 40.38
CA PHE A 93 5.92 -3.61 39.67
C PHE A 93 5.31 -2.23 39.40
N TRP A 94 5.14 -1.41 40.42
CA TRP A 94 4.50 -0.09 40.27
C TRP A 94 5.26 0.86 39.38
N ILE A 95 6.61 0.83 39.43
CA ILE A 95 7.45 1.66 38.56
C ILE A 95 7.38 1.15 37.11
N THR A 96 7.47 -0.15 36.92
CA THR A 96 7.40 -0.74 35.55
C THR A 96 6.05 -0.49 34.93
N THR A 97 4.97 -0.67 35.67
CA THR A 97 3.59 -0.39 35.23
C THR A 97 3.44 1.09 34.83
N LEU A 98 3.95 2.01 35.65
CA LEU A 98 3.92 3.44 35.34
C LEU A 98 4.65 3.76 34.02
N ILE A 99 5.85 3.22 33.84
CA ILE A 99 6.62 3.43 32.60
C ILE A 99 5.84 2.94 31.39
N LEU A 100 5.26 1.74 31.45
CA LEU A 100 4.54 1.18 30.33
C LEU A 100 3.19 1.86 30.05
N ILE A 101 2.44 2.23 31.09
CA ILE A 101 1.23 3.05 30.90
C ILE A 101 1.59 4.39 30.25
N THR A 102 2.65 5.04 30.70
CA THR A 102 3.11 6.31 30.12
C THR A 102 3.49 6.13 28.65
N LEU A 103 4.24 5.07 28.31
CA LEU A 103 4.58 4.75 26.91
C LEU A 103 3.34 4.44 26.09
N SER A 104 2.38 3.69 26.63
CA SER A 104 1.12 3.38 25.93
C SER A 104 0.30 4.64 25.67
N VAL A 105 0.26 5.59 26.61
CA VAL A 105 -0.40 6.88 26.42
C VAL A 105 0.32 7.70 25.33
N ILE A 106 1.65 7.77 25.35
CA ILE A 106 2.43 8.48 24.33
C ILE A 106 2.16 7.89 22.95
N ILE A 107 2.26 6.57 22.81
CA ILE A 107 1.96 5.87 21.56
C ILE A 107 0.52 6.16 21.10
N SER A 108 -0.43 6.09 22.02
CA SER A 108 -1.84 6.36 21.75
C SER A 108 -2.07 7.79 21.24
N VAL A 109 -1.40 8.79 21.82
CA VAL A 109 -1.49 10.18 21.35
C VAL A 109 -0.91 10.32 19.95
N ILE A 110 0.27 9.76 19.70
CA ILE A 110 0.91 9.81 18.37
C ILE A 110 0.04 9.12 17.33
N GLU A 111 -0.50 7.94 17.67
CA GLU A 111 -1.40 7.16 16.81
C GLU A 111 -2.66 7.96 16.47
N TYR A 112 -3.34 8.49 17.50
CA TYR A 112 -4.51 9.32 17.34
C TYR A 112 -4.26 10.54 16.45
N MET A 113 -3.15 11.27 16.69
CA MET A 113 -2.78 12.44 15.89
C MET A 113 -2.49 12.05 14.43
N LYS A 114 -1.71 10.99 14.23
CA LYS A 114 -1.34 10.54 12.88
C LYS A 114 -2.56 10.08 12.09
N VAL A 115 -3.47 9.32 12.70
CA VAL A 115 -4.68 8.86 12.03
C VAL A 115 -5.61 10.03 11.69
N ASN A 116 -5.77 11.01 12.56
CA ASN A 116 -6.61 12.18 12.27
C ASN A 116 -6.06 13.13 11.21
N VAL A 117 -4.72 13.25 11.12
CA VAL A 117 -4.07 14.16 10.15
C VAL A 117 -3.78 13.48 8.83
N ARG A 118 -3.42 12.19 8.84
CA ARG A 118 -2.93 11.46 7.67
C ARG A 118 -3.72 10.23 7.30
N TYR A 119 -4.73 9.87 8.09
CA TYR A 119 -5.47 8.60 7.97
C TYR A 119 -4.54 7.39 7.87
N GLU A 120 -3.47 7.39 8.66
CA GLU A 120 -2.43 6.37 8.64
C GLU A 120 -1.95 6.10 10.07
N THR A 121 -1.77 4.83 10.43
CA THR A 121 -1.22 4.43 11.73
C THR A 121 0.29 4.63 11.80
N ILE A 122 0.88 4.47 12.98
CA ILE A 122 2.33 4.48 13.13
C ILE A 122 2.93 3.32 12.35
N LEU A 123 3.91 3.62 11.50
CA LEU A 123 4.66 2.65 10.71
C LEU A 123 6.10 2.56 11.21
N PRO A 124 6.81 1.43 11.02
CA PRO A 124 8.24 1.34 11.33
C PRO A 124 9.08 2.42 10.65
N ALA A 125 8.67 2.87 9.46
CA ALA A 125 9.31 3.95 8.73
C ALA A 125 9.28 5.30 9.46
N ASP A 126 8.30 5.53 10.34
CA ASP A 126 8.19 6.77 11.12
C ASP A 126 9.33 6.92 12.12
N LEU A 127 9.94 5.83 12.56
CA LEU A 127 11.12 5.87 13.42
C LEU A 127 12.31 6.60 12.76
N ASN A 128 12.33 6.68 11.42
CA ASN A 128 13.34 7.45 10.70
C ASN A 128 13.15 8.96 10.85
N PHE A 129 11.93 9.44 11.13
CA PHE A 129 11.68 10.86 11.39
C PHE A 129 12.28 11.34 12.72
N LEU A 130 12.48 10.45 13.69
CA LEU A 130 13.15 10.78 14.95
C LEU A 130 14.62 11.20 14.73
N LYS A 131 15.19 10.88 13.57
CA LYS A 131 16.57 11.24 13.18
C LYS A 131 16.65 12.55 12.38
N SER A 132 15.52 13.10 11.94
CA SER A 132 15.46 14.34 11.15
C SER A 132 14.91 15.50 11.99
N ASN A 133 15.33 16.72 11.65
CA ASN A 133 15.01 17.93 12.40
C ASN A 133 13.49 18.18 12.43
N THR A 134 12.90 18.17 13.63
CA THR A 134 11.45 18.11 13.89
C THR A 134 10.76 19.49 13.94
N GLY A 135 11.39 20.56 13.44
CA GLY A 135 10.93 21.95 13.62
C GLY A 135 9.51 22.30 13.12
N ASN A 136 8.88 21.45 12.30
CA ASN A 136 7.57 21.75 11.68
C ASN A 136 6.43 20.83 12.13
N ILE A 137 6.59 20.04 13.19
CA ILE A 137 5.52 19.12 13.64
C ILE A 137 4.29 19.90 14.15
N ALA A 138 4.49 21.06 14.75
CA ALA A 138 3.41 21.86 15.32
C ALA A 138 2.39 22.39 14.29
N SER A 139 2.79 22.57 13.02
CA SER A 139 1.90 23.04 11.95
C SER A 139 0.94 21.97 11.42
N PHE A 140 1.10 20.71 11.84
CA PHE A 140 0.27 19.59 11.39
C PHE A 140 -0.62 19.00 12.50
N LEU A 141 -0.75 19.70 13.64
CA LEU A 141 -1.60 19.24 14.73
C LEU A 141 -3.08 19.46 14.40
N PRO A 142 -3.98 18.50 14.66
CA PRO A 142 -5.42 18.69 14.51
C PRO A 142 -5.96 19.70 15.54
N ASP A 143 -7.10 20.34 15.26
CA ASP A 143 -7.69 21.39 16.10
C ASP A 143 -7.90 20.98 17.57
N ASN A 144 -8.16 19.69 17.82
CA ASN A 144 -8.35 19.15 19.15
C ASN A 144 -7.05 18.62 19.80
N ALA A 145 -5.89 18.79 19.17
CA ALA A 145 -4.61 18.26 19.65
C ALA A 145 -4.28 18.70 21.08
N ILE A 146 -4.48 19.99 21.37
CA ILE A 146 -4.20 20.55 22.69
C ILE A 146 -5.04 19.85 23.76
N ALA A 147 -6.33 19.65 23.52
CA ALA A 147 -7.21 18.96 24.47
C ALA A 147 -6.78 17.51 24.72
N VAL A 148 -6.41 16.77 23.65
CA VAL A 148 -5.91 15.39 23.76
C VAL A 148 -4.61 15.34 24.55
N ILE A 149 -3.66 16.24 24.28
CA ILE A 149 -2.38 16.32 25.00
C ILE A 149 -2.63 16.64 26.49
N VAL A 150 -3.46 17.63 26.78
CA VAL A 150 -3.77 18.01 28.18
C VAL A 150 -4.44 16.85 28.94
N CYS A 151 -5.44 16.19 28.37
CA CYS A 151 -6.08 15.02 28.95
C CYS A 151 -5.07 13.88 29.19
N SER A 152 -4.15 13.67 28.25
CA SER A 152 -3.11 12.65 28.37
C SER A 152 -2.10 12.96 29.47
N ILE A 153 -1.69 14.23 29.61
CA ILE A 153 -0.84 14.68 30.72
C ILE A 153 -1.54 14.45 32.05
N ILE A 154 -2.83 14.81 32.16
CA ILE A 154 -3.62 14.58 33.38
C ILE A 154 -3.67 13.07 33.70
N ALA A 155 -3.93 12.22 32.72
CA ALA A 155 -3.98 10.77 32.90
C ALA A 155 -2.62 10.22 33.41
N VAL A 156 -1.50 10.68 32.83
CA VAL A 156 -0.16 10.31 33.29
C VAL A 156 0.12 10.81 34.69
N LEU A 157 -0.26 12.04 35.05
CA LEU A 157 -0.10 12.57 36.39
C LEU A 157 -0.88 11.76 37.44
N VAL A 158 -2.11 11.35 37.13
CA VAL A 158 -2.90 10.45 37.98
C VAL A 158 -2.21 9.10 38.12
N ALA A 159 -1.68 8.53 37.05
CA ALA A 159 -0.91 7.27 37.10
C ALA A 159 0.37 7.41 37.96
N VAL A 160 1.07 8.53 37.85
CA VAL A 160 2.27 8.85 38.68
C VAL A 160 1.90 8.89 40.16
N ILE A 161 0.84 9.63 40.51
CA ILE A 161 0.37 9.74 41.90
C ILE A 161 -0.01 8.35 42.43
N ALA A 162 -0.77 7.57 41.67
CA ALA A 162 -1.17 6.22 42.04
C ALA A 162 0.03 5.29 42.23
N ALA A 163 1.00 5.32 41.32
CA ALA A 163 2.20 4.50 41.39
C ALA A 163 3.09 4.86 42.59
N ILE A 164 3.26 6.15 42.84
CA ILE A 164 3.97 6.64 44.03
C ILE A 164 3.25 6.19 45.32
N PHE A 165 1.93 6.37 45.35
CA PHE A 165 1.11 5.92 46.48
C PHE A 165 1.31 4.43 46.76
N MET A 166 1.09 3.60 45.72
CA MET A 166 1.22 2.15 45.83
C MET A 166 2.66 1.71 46.17
N HIS A 167 3.67 2.41 45.64
CA HIS A 167 5.07 2.13 45.97
C HIS A 167 5.40 2.31 47.44
N PHE A 168 4.76 3.30 48.12
CA PHE A 168 4.99 3.55 49.55
C PHE A 168 4.06 2.74 50.46
N VAL A 169 2.85 2.42 50.02
CA VAL A 169 1.87 1.63 50.77
C VAL A 169 2.21 0.14 50.74
N ASP A 170 2.69 -0.38 49.61
CA ASP A 170 3.08 -1.77 49.45
C ASP A 170 4.34 -2.10 50.27
N VAL A 171 4.20 -3.07 51.19
CA VAL A 171 5.30 -3.53 52.07
C VAL A 171 6.51 -3.98 51.24
N ASN A 172 6.28 -4.65 50.09
CA ASN A 172 7.32 -5.15 49.23
C ASN A 172 7.81 -4.10 48.21
N ARG A 173 7.22 -2.90 48.21
CA ARG A 173 7.54 -1.82 47.28
C ARG A 173 7.51 -2.29 45.80
N GLY A 174 6.59 -3.19 45.48
CA GLY A 174 6.44 -3.75 44.14
C GLY A 174 7.53 -4.74 43.71
N LYS A 175 8.37 -5.24 44.62
CA LYS A 175 9.33 -6.31 44.26
C LYS A 175 8.59 -7.59 43.90
N ILE A 176 8.85 -8.15 42.71
CA ILE A 176 8.25 -9.40 42.23
C ILE A 176 9.16 -10.57 42.58
N VAL A 177 10.44 -10.44 42.28
CA VAL A 177 11.44 -11.46 42.58
C VAL A 177 12.17 -11.02 43.86
N PHE A 178 11.87 -11.73 44.96
CA PHE A 178 12.61 -11.60 46.21
C PHE A 178 12.84 -12.98 46.81
N THR A 179 14.10 -13.33 46.85
CA THR A 179 14.61 -14.56 47.48
C THR A 179 15.61 -14.18 48.54
N LYS A 180 15.84 -15.04 49.53
CA LYS A 180 16.88 -14.82 50.53
C LYS A 180 18.27 -14.84 49.87
N ASP A 181 18.44 -15.64 48.82
CA ASP A 181 19.66 -15.67 48.05
C ASP A 181 19.61 -14.64 46.90
N PHE A 182 20.50 -13.66 46.93
CA PHE A 182 20.65 -12.60 45.95
C PHE A 182 21.02 -13.18 44.56
N ARG A 183 21.88 -14.23 44.49
CA ARG A 183 22.30 -14.86 43.24
C ARG A 183 21.11 -15.55 42.56
N LEU A 184 20.30 -16.28 43.31
CA LEU A 184 19.09 -16.90 42.81
C LEU A 184 18.09 -15.86 42.29
N SER A 185 17.96 -14.72 42.96
CA SER A 185 17.13 -13.62 42.46
C SER A 185 17.60 -13.08 41.11
N ILE A 186 18.91 -12.93 40.91
CA ILE A 186 19.48 -12.49 39.64
C ILE A 186 19.23 -13.56 38.57
N VAL A 187 19.50 -14.81 38.88
CA VAL A 187 19.31 -15.94 37.90
C VAL A 187 17.86 -15.98 37.43
N ILE A 188 16.87 -15.97 38.31
CA ILE A 188 15.46 -15.97 37.94
C ILE A 188 15.13 -14.77 37.01
N ARG A 189 15.59 -13.59 37.36
CA ARG A 189 15.33 -12.37 36.57
C ARG A 189 15.97 -12.45 35.20
N VAL A 190 17.24 -12.88 35.10
CA VAL A 190 17.96 -12.99 33.83
C VAL A 190 17.32 -14.05 32.95
N VAL A 191 17.02 -15.24 33.49
CA VAL A 191 16.39 -16.32 32.72
C VAL A 191 15.02 -15.90 32.20
N THR A 192 14.17 -15.31 33.05
CA THR A 192 12.83 -14.86 32.62
C THR A 192 12.95 -13.74 31.56
N CYS A 193 13.86 -12.78 31.77
CA CYS A 193 14.12 -11.72 30.79
C CYS A 193 14.55 -12.31 29.43
N LEU A 194 15.47 -13.28 29.44
CA LEU A 194 15.93 -13.95 28.22
C LEU A 194 14.79 -14.70 27.51
N VAL A 195 13.97 -15.42 28.26
CA VAL A 195 12.82 -16.14 27.68
C VAL A 195 11.85 -15.16 27.00
N CYS A 196 11.51 -14.06 27.69
CA CYS A 196 10.64 -13.03 27.12
C CYS A 196 11.28 -12.36 25.89
N PHE A 197 12.58 -12.06 25.95
CA PHE A 197 13.31 -11.44 24.83
C PHE A 197 13.40 -12.37 23.63
N LEU A 198 13.69 -13.66 23.82
CA LEU A 198 13.72 -14.65 22.75
C LEU A 198 12.33 -14.86 22.14
N GLY A 199 11.29 -14.92 22.98
CA GLY A 199 9.90 -15.01 22.51
C GLY A 199 9.47 -13.81 21.64
N LEU A 200 9.78 -12.60 22.12
CA LEU A 200 9.51 -11.36 21.36
C LEU A 200 10.34 -11.31 20.08
N GLY A 201 11.62 -11.66 20.15
CA GLY A 201 12.52 -11.70 18.99
C GLY A 201 12.06 -12.70 17.93
N TRP A 202 11.65 -13.92 18.35
CA TRP A 202 11.05 -14.92 17.48
C TRP A 202 9.80 -14.37 16.77
N TYR A 203 8.89 -13.74 17.51
CA TYR A 203 7.67 -13.19 16.95
C TYR A 203 7.97 -12.06 15.94
N VAL A 204 8.75 -11.05 16.34
CA VAL A 204 9.07 -9.88 15.50
C VAL A 204 9.84 -10.28 14.24
N SER A 205 10.79 -11.22 14.34
CA SER A 205 11.58 -11.64 13.18
C SER A 205 10.78 -12.42 12.14
N GLY A 206 9.67 -13.07 12.55
CA GLY A 206 8.93 -13.99 11.68
C GLY A 206 7.51 -13.57 11.33
N VAL A 207 6.84 -12.73 12.12
CA VAL A 207 5.41 -12.41 11.91
C VAL A 207 5.13 -11.80 10.52
N GLY A 208 6.06 -10.98 10.00
CA GLY A 208 5.99 -10.39 8.66
C GLY A 208 6.39 -11.34 7.52
N THR A 209 6.79 -12.57 7.82
CA THR A 209 7.25 -13.54 6.81
C THR A 209 6.25 -14.68 6.65
N VAL A 210 5.57 -14.73 5.53
CA VAL A 210 4.60 -15.80 5.22
C VAL A 210 5.28 -17.16 5.27
N GLY A 211 4.62 -18.13 5.94
CA GLY A 211 5.13 -19.49 6.12
C GLY A 211 6.09 -19.67 7.29
N SER A 212 6.48 -18.62 8.01
CA SER A 212 7.24 -18.76 9.27
C SER A 212 6.36 -19.30 10.39
N SER A 213 6.98 -19.88 11.43
CA SER A 213 6.26 -20.34 12.62
C SER A 213 5.54 -19.22 13.37
N ALA A 214 6.13 -18.03 13.44
CA ALA A 214 5.52 -16.86 14.07
C ALA A 214 4.31 -16.34 13.26
N ASN A 215 4.39 -16.32 11.92
CA ASN A 215 3.26 -15.99 11.06
C ASN A 215 2.14 -17.03 11.18
N GLY A 216 2.48 -18.31 11.19
CA GLY A 216 1.53 -19.41 11.42
C GLY A 216 0.82 -19.28 12.77
N PHE A 217 1.56 -18.95 13.84
CA PHE A 217 0.99 -18.69 15.15
C PHE A 217 0.05 -17.47 15.17
N ALA A 218 0.46 -16.36 14.57
CA ALA A 218 -0.39 -15.18 14.45
C ALA A 218 -1.70 -15.48 13.72
N LYS A 219 -1.65 -16.20 12.59
CA LYS A 219 -2.84 -16.64 11.85
C LYS A 219 -3.74 -17.57 12.68
N PHE A 220 -3.16 -18.51 13.42
CA PHE A 220 -3.90 -19.35 14.35
C PHE A 220 -4.65 -18.54 15.40
N MET A 221 -4.03 -17.46 15.89
CA MET A 221 -4.66 -16.50 16.81
C MET A 221 -5.67 -15.55 16.14
N GLY A 222 -5.89 -15.67 14.85
CA GLY A 222 -6.89 -14.88 14.10
C GLY A 222 -6.35 -13.67 13.36
N ASP A 223 -5.02 -13.48 13.31
CA ASP A 223 -4.41 -12.38 12.54
C ASP A 223 -4.75 -12.52 11.04
N ALA A 224 -5.34 -11.47 10.47
CA ALA A 224 -5.78 -11.41 9.08
C ALA A 224 -5.38 -10.05 8.47
N PRO A 225 -4.17 -9.93 7.93
CA PRO A 225 -3.60 -8.69 7.43
C PRO A 225 -4.48 -7.99 6.39
N ALA A 226 -4.59 -6.66 6.52
CA ALA A 226 -5.31 -5.79 5.60
C ALA A 226 -4.36 -4.67 5.10
N MET A 227 -3.38 -5.06 4.28
CA MET A 227 -2.26 -4.19 3.89
C MET A 227 -2.63 -3.04 2.96
N TRP A 228 -3.88 -2.94 2.52
CA TRP A 228 -4.37 -1.80 1.72
C TRP A 228 -4.69 -0.55 2.57
N ASP A 229 -5.01 -0.74 3.85
CA ASP A 229 -5.38 0.33 4.77
C ASP A 229 -4.80 0.05 6.15
N SER A 230 -3.83 0.85 6.58
CA SER A 230 -3.13 0.67 7.85
C SER A 230 -4.04 0.91 9.06
N VAL A 231 -5.03 1.79 8.93
CA VAL A 231 -6.00 2.06 10.01
C VAL A 231 -6.94 0.86 10.18
N TYR A 232 -7.51 0.37 9.07
CA TYR A 232 -8.36 -0.82 9.09
C TYR A 232 -7.60 -2.06 9.58
N ASP A 233 -6.36 -2.26 9.14
CA ASP A 233 -5.50 -3.36 9.61
C ASP A 233 -5.28 -3.29 11.12
N SER A 234 -4.96 -2.10 11.64
CA SER A 234 -4.75 -1.89 13.08
C SER A 234 -6.04 -1.99 13.90
N GLN A 235 -7.17 -1.55 13.36
CA GLN A 235 -8.48 -1.72 13.99
C GLN A 235 -8.88 -3.18 14.10
N ARG A 236 -8.54 -3.99 13.10
CA ARG A 236 -8.89 -5.40 13.00
C ARG A 236 -7.95 -6.30 13.80
N ASN A 237 -6.65 -6.10 13.62
CA ASN A 237 -5.61 -7.01 14.11
C ASN A 237 -4.88 -6.49 15.37
N GLY A 238 -5.13 -5.25 15.74
CA GLY A 238 -4.39 -4.55 16.79
C GLY A 238 -3.24 -3.72 16.24
N ALA A 239 -3.10 -2.50 16.74
CA ALA A 239 -2.08 -1.55 16.28
C ALA A 239 -0.67 -2.11 16.45
N LEU A 240 -0.40 -2.81 17.55
CA LEU A 240 0.91 -3.39 17.81
C LEU A 240 1.23 -4.55 16.85
N VAL A 241 0.29 -5.45 16.59
CA VAL A 241 0.47 -6.57 15.64
C VAL A 241 0.69 -6.04 14.24
N ALA A 242 -0.14 -5.07 13.79
CA ALA A 242 0.00 -4.43 12.49
C ALA A 242 1.37 -3.75 12.32
N PHE A 243 1.84 -3.04 13.34
CA PHE A 243 3.17 -2.41 13.36
C PHE A 243 4.29 -3.46 13.26
N LEU A 244 4.27 -4.48 14.14
CA LEU A 244 5.34 -5.49 14.20
C LEU A 244 5.45 -6.32 12.92
N ARG A 245 4.33 -6.58 12.24
CA ARG A 245 4.31 -7.27 10.94
C ARG A 245 5.11 -6.53 9.88
N GLN A 246 5.19 -5.20 9.97
CA GLN A 246 5.87 -4.34 9.00
C GLN A 246 7.34 -4.04 9.37
N VAL A 247 7.81 -4.48 10.55
CA VAL A 247 9.20 -4.23 10.99
C VAL A 247 10.21 -4.94 10.09
N ASN A 248 9.93 -6.17 9.69
CA ASN A 248 10.85 -6.99 8.89
C ASN A 248 10.12 -7.88 7.87
N PRO A 249 9.44 -7.32 6.87
CA PRO A 249 8.86 -8.11 5.80
C PRO A 249 9.96 -8.68 4.92
N LYS A 250 9.85 -9.95 4.53
CA LYS A 250 10.75 -10.53 3.53
C LYS A 250 10.42 -9.94 2.16
N VAL A 251 11.34 -9.17 1.60
CA VAL A 251 11.11 -8.46 0.32
C VAL A 251 11.18 -9.41 -0.86
N MET A 252 12.27 -10.13 -1.02
CA MET A 252 12.45 -11.16 -2.05
C MET A 252 13.64 -12.08 -1.71
N ASP A 253 13.69 -13.23 -2.38
CA ASP A 253 14.80 -14.17 -2.23
C ASP A 253 16.03 -13.68 -2.98
N LYS A 254 17.20 -13.77 -2.34
CA LYS A 254 18.46 -13.41 -2.96
C LYS A 254 18.78 -14.40 -4.08
N PRO A 255 18.98 -13.94 -5.34
CA PRO A 255 19.49 -14.80 -6.39
C PRO A 255 20.91 -15.32 -6.04
N SER A 256 21.19 -16.58 -6.36
CA SER A 256 22.43 -17.25 -5.95
C SER A 256 23.70 -16.61 -6.52
N ASP A 257 23.61 -16.04 -7.71
CA ASP A 257 24.69 -15.39 -8.44
C ASP A 257 24.69 -13.85 -8.29
N TYR A 258 23.89 -13.30 -7.37
CA TYR A 258 23.88 -11.86 -7.11
C TYR A 258 25.17 -11.39 -6.44
N ASN A 259 25.96 -10.67 -7.20
CA ASN A 259 27.20 -10.01 -6.78
C ASN A 259 27.53 -8.84 -7.71
N GLU A 260 28.54 -8.03 -7.36
CA GLU A 260 28.93 -6.83 -8.10
C GLU A 260 29.37 -7.14 -9.54
N SER A 261 30.12 -8.24 -9.74
CA SER A 261 30.60 -8.65 -11.08
C SER A 261 29.43 -9.00 -11.98
N THR A 262 28.46 -9.77 -11.48
CA THR A 262 27.23 -10.12 -12.22
C THR A 262 26.44 -8.86 -12.60
N MET A 263 26.29 -7.90 -11.68
CA MET A 263 25.57 -6.67 -11.97
C MET A 263 26.30 -5.76 -12.96
N LYS A 264 27.63 -5.71 -12.94
CA LYS A 264 28.44 -5.01 -13.94
C LYS A 264 28.32 -5.67 -15.33
N ALA A 265 28.33 -6.98 -15.40
CA ALA A 265 28.15 -7.71 -16.65
C ALA A 265 26.74 -7.46 -17.25
N LEU A 266 25.71 -7.43 -16.39
CA LEU A 266 24.34 -7.13 -16.76
C LEU A 266 24.20 -5.69 -17.28
N LEU A 267 24.79 -4.71 -16.60
CA LEU A 267 24.86 -3.32 -17.08
C LEU A 267 25.44 -3.25 -18.48
N LYS A 268 26.63 -3.87 -18.72
CA LYS A 268 27.30 -3.88 -20.03
C LYS A 268 26.44 -4.54 -21.12
N LYS A 269 25.75 -5.64 -20.79
CA LYS A 269 24.85 -6.34 -21.70
C LYS A 269 23.73 -5.40 -22.19
N TYR A 270 23.05 -4.74 -21.29
CA TYR A 270 21.90 -3.89 -21.64
C TYR A 270 22.27 -2.50 -22.13
N ASP A 271 23.45 -1.99 -21.80
CA ASP A 271 24.03 -0.81 -22.44
C ASP A 271 24.28 -1.05 -23.94
N THR A 272 24.75 -2.25 -24.29
CA THR A 272 24.91 -2.65 -25.70
C THR A 272 23.58 -2.73 -26.42
N GLU A 273 22.54 -3.30 -25.78
CA GLU A 273 21.19 -3.36 -26.37
C GLU A 273 20.59 -1.95 -26.52
N ALA A 274 20.75 -1.09 -25.51
CA ALA A 274 20.29 0.30 -25.58
C ALA A 274 20.95 1.05 -26.76
N LYS A 275 22.25 0.89 -26.96
CA LYS A 275 22.98 1.49 -28.08
C LYS A 275 22.44 1.02 -29.43
N LYS A 276 22.12 -0.27 -29.59
CA LYS A 276 21.50 -0.79 -30.81
C LYS A 276 20.15 -0.15 -31.10
N ILE A 277 19.26 -0.10 -30.10
CA ILE A 277 17.94 0.53 -30.22
C ILE A 277 18.07 2.02 -30.56
N ASN A 278 19.02 2.72 -29.95
CA ASN A 278 19.19 4.15 -30.05
C ASN A 278 19.81 4.64 -31.37
N VAL A 279 20.31 3.74 -32.21
CA VAL A 279 20.84 4.09 -33.55
C VAL A 279 19.81 4.84 -34.40
N SER A 280 18.54 4.41 -34.35
CA SER A 280 17.43 4.98 -35.13
C SER A 280 16.63 6.04 -34.38
N ARG A 281 16.82 6.19 -33.05
CA ARG A 281 16.04 7.07 -32.20
C ARG A 281 16.73 8.39 -31.91
N LYS A 282 16.02 9.53 -32.02
CA LYS A 282 16.61 10.87 -31.87
C LYS A 282 16.17 11.60 -30.61
N SER A 283 14.87 11.54 -30.26
CA SER A 283 14.29 12.24 -29.13
C SER A 283 14.57 11.54 -27.81
N LYS A 284 14.55 12.32 -26.70
CA LYS A 284 14.48 11.77 -25.35
C LYS A 284 13.03 11.59 -24.94
N ILE A 285 12.74 10.66 -24.04
CA ILE A 285 11.39 10.48 -23.51
C ILE A 285 10.90 11.75 -22.79
N SER A 286 11.82 12.48 -22.14
CA SER A 286 11.56 13.74 -21.46
C SER A 286 11.34 14.95 -22.37
N ASP A 287 11.49 14.81 -23.69
CA ASP A 287 11.12 15.84 -24.65
C ASP A 287 9.58 15.91 -24.83
N ASN A 288 8.86 14.92 -24.34
CA ASN A 288 7.40 14.82 -24.33
C ASN A 288 6.84 15.04 -22.93
N THR A 289 5.65 15.65 -22.84
CA THR A 289 4.82 15.49 -21.63
C THR A 289 4.20 14.08 -21.68
N VAL A 290 4.44 13.30 -20.65
CA VAL A 290 3.86 11.96 -20.53
C VAL A 290 2.90 11.93 -19.35
N VAL A 291 1.66 11.54 -19.62
CA VAL A 291 0.60 11.45 -18.63
C VAL A 291 0.24 9.98 -18.41
N TYR A 292 0.41 9.50 -17.19
CA TYR A 292 -0.12 8.21 -16.78
C TYR A 292 -1.47 8.43 -16.10
N VAL A 293 -2.51 7.84 -16.64
CA VAL A 293 -3.85 7.82 -16.07
C VAL A 293 -4.13 6.41 -15.57
N LEU A 294 -4.03 6.22 -14.27
CA LEU A 294 -4.56 5.05 -13.59
C LEU A 294 -6.04 5.33 -13.30
N SER A 295 -6.91 4.69 -14.08
CA SER A 295 -8.35 4.81 -13.93
C SER A 295 -8.87 3.77 -12.95
N GLU A 296 -9.36 4.23 -11.82
CA GLU A 296 -9.86 3.40 -10.73
C GLU A 296 -10.96 2.45 -11.19
N SER A 297 -10.79 1.16 -10.89
CA SER A 297 -11.72 0.07 -11.18
C SER A 297 -12.23 0.07 -12.63
N PHE A 298 -11.38 0.43 -13.61
CA PHE A 298 -11.82 0.59 -14.99
C PHE A 298 -11.55 -0.65 -15.84
N SER A 299 -12.59 -1.21 -16.42
CA SER A 299 -12.53 -2.28 -17.41
C SER A 299 -13.81 -2.30 -18.24
N ASN A 300 -13.81 -2.95 -19.39
CA ASN A 300 -15.02 -3.17 -20.16
C ASN A 300 -15.87 -4.30 -19.54
N PRO A 301 -17.01 -4.01 -18.89
CA PRO A 301 -17.84 -5.03 -18.26
C PRO A 301 -18.44 -6.04 -19.25
N MET A 302 -18.51 -5.71 -20.54
CA MET A 302 -19.01 -6.64 -21.56
C MET A 302 -18.07 -7.82 -21.81
N ARG A 303 -16.84 -7.79 -21.29
CA ARG A 303 -15.89 -8.92 -21.37
C ARG A 303 -16.03 -9.91 -20.21
N VAL A 304 -16.81 -9.56 -19.19
CA VAL A 304 -16.99 -10.44 -18.04
C VAL A 304 -17.78 -11.69 -18.46
N PRO A 305 -17.25 -12.90 -18.24
CA PRO A 305 -17.91 -14.13 -18.60
C PRO A 305 -19.30 -14.26 -17.95
N GLY A 306 -20.27 -14.71 -18.74
CA GLY A 306 -21.65 -14.91 -18.28
C GLY A 306 -22.48 -13.62 -18.10
N LEU A 307 -21.90 -12.44 -18.36
CA LEU A 307 -22.59 -11.15 -18.27
C LEU A 307 -23.02 -10.63 -19.66
N GLN A 308 -24.21 -10.06 -19.73
CA GLN A 308 -24.69 -9.29 -20.89
C GLN A 308 -25.21 -7.93 -20.41
N LEU A 309 -24.72 -6.85 -21.07
CA LEU A 309 -25.28 -5.50 -20.94
C LEU A 309 -26.13 -5.17 -22.18
N ASN A 310 -27.12 -4.31 -21.98
CA ASN A 310 -27.98 -3.83 -23.08
C ASN A 310 -27.24 -2.95 -24.10
N LYS A 311 -26.11 -2.32 -23.71
CA LYS A 311 -25.28 -1.48 -24.59
C LYS A 311 -23.85 -1.36 -24.09
N ASN A 312 -22.93 -0.93 -24.99
CA ASN A 312 -21.54 -0.68 -24.65
C ASN A 312 -21.40 0.58 -23.76
N PRO A 313 -20.82 0.48 -22.56
CA PRO A 313 -20.63 1.64 -21.69
C PRO A 313 -19.42 2.52 -22.08
N MET A 314 -18.53 2.07 -22.97
CA MET A 314 -17.30 2.78 -23.33
C MET A 314 -17.10 2.85 -24.88
N PRO A 315 -18.04 3.41 -25.63
CA PRO A 315 -17.97 3.42 -27.08
C PRO A 315 -16.81 4.25 -27.64
N PHE A 316 -16.47 5.37 -27.00
CA PHE A 316 -15.35 6.21 -27.43
C PHE A 316 -14.01 5.47 -27.23
N ILE A 317 -13.73 4.96 -26.04
CA ILE A 317 -12.49 4.23 -25.75
C ILE A 317 -12.39 2.98 -26.62
N SER A 318 -13.51 2.26 -26.85
CA SER A 318 -13.54 1.12 -27.75
C SER A 318 -13.12 1.50 -29.16
N SER A 319 -13.62 2.60 -29.71
CA SER A 319 -13.24 3.12 -31.02
C SER A 319 -11.79 3.63 -31.07
N LEU A 320 -11.33 4.29 -29.98
CA LEU A 320 -9.97 4.80 -29.84
C LEU A 320 -8.94 3.67 -29.86
N LYS A 321 -9.21 2.58 -29.17
CA LYS A 321 -8.33 1.39 -29.13
C LYS A 321 -8.06 0.79 -30.50
N GLU A 322 -8.94 1.00 -31.48
CA GLU A 322 -8.73 0.59 -32.87
C GLU A 322 -7.78 1.52 -33.65
N LYS A 323 -7.43 2.69 -33.09
CA LYS A 323 -6.67 3.75 -33.76
C LYS A 323 -5.36 4.11 -33.08
N THR A 324 -5.02 3.46 -31.96
CA THR A 324 -3.82 3.73 -31.20
C THR A 324 -3.23 2.45 -30.60
N ASP A 325 -2.02 2.54 -30.04
CA ASP A 325 -1.45 1.41 -29.31
C ASP A 325 -2.35 1.04 -28.13
N SER A 326 -2.80 -0.21 -28.08
CA SER A 326 -3.85 -0.61 -27.16
C SER A 326 -3.92 -2.11 -26.94
N GLY A 327 -4.61 -2.50 -25.88
CA GLY A 327 -4.83 -3.90 -25.60
C GLY A 327 -5.45 -4.17 -24.24
N LEU A 328 -5.07 -5.29 -23.66
CA LEU A 328 -5.48 -5.70 -22.32
C LEU A 328 -4.27 -5.73 -21.40
N MET A 329 -4.45 -5.21 -20.19
CA MET A 329 -3.44 -5.22 -19.15
C MET A 329 -3.78 -6.29 -18.11
N LEU A 330 -2.83 -7.18 -17.85
CA LEU A 330 -2.94 -8.14 -16.75
C LEU A 330 -2.69 -7.41 -15.43
N SER A 331 -3.65 -7.49 -14.53
CA SER A 331 -3.66 -6.86 -13.23
C SER A 331 -3.46 -7.90 -12.12
N SER A 332 -2.65 -7.57 -11.11
CA SER A 332 -2.53 -8.35 -9.88
C SER A 332 -3.75 -8.20 -8.96
N GLY A 333 -4.65 -7.24 -9.24
CA GLY A 333 -5.80 -6.91 -8.42
C GLY A 333 -7.14 -7.37 -9.00
N TYR A 334 -8.06 -7.72 -8.10
CA TYR A 334 -9.49 -7.86 -8.35
C TYR A 334 -10.25 -7.25 -7.17
N GLY A 335 -11.01 -6.19 -7.42
CA GLY A 335 -11.71 -5.44 -6.37
C GLY A 335 -10.79 -4.67 -5.43
N GLY A 336 -9.53 -4.42 -5.81
CA GLY A 336 -8.54 -3.70 -5.03
C GLY A 336 -7.10 -3.98 -5.45
N GLY A 337 -6.14 -3.30 -4.81
CA GLY A 337 -4.72 -3.47 -5.10
C GLY A 337 -4.11 -2.36 -5.94
N THR A 338 -4.80 -1.25 -6.15
CA THR A 338 -4.42 -0.09 -6.97
C THR A 338 -2.96 0.33 -6.81
N ALA A 339 -2.46 0.43 -5.58
CA ALA A 339 -1.09 0.87 -5.31
C ALA A 339 -0.01 -0.07 -5.87
N ASN A 340 -0.31 -1.36 -6.06
CA ASN A 340 0.63 -2.30 -6.65
C ASN A 340 0.81 -2.03 -8.15
N LEU A 341 -0.29 -1.75 -8.86
CA LEU A 341 -0.26 -1.42 -10.29
C LEU A 341 0.41 -0.06 -10.51
N GLU A 342 0.15 0.90 -9.63
CA GLU A 342 0.80 2.21 -9.60
C GLU A 342 2.32 2.07 -9.35
N TYR A 343 2.74 1.26 -8.37
CA TYR A 343 4.15 0.98 -8.12
C TYR A 343 4.84 0.35 -9.33
N MET A 344 4.21 -0.65 -9.96
CA MET A 344 4.75 -1.33 -11.15
C MET A 344 4.91 -0.36 -12.32
N SER A 345 3.91 0.48 -12.58
CA SER A 345 3.96 1.45 -13.69
C SER A 345 5.03 2.52 -13.51
N LEU A 346 5.25 2.98 -12.28
CA LEU A 346 6.24 4.01 -11.96
C LEU A 346 7.67 3.49 -11.88
N THR A 347 7.86 2.24 -11.46
CA THR A 347 9.20 1.68 -11.25
C THR A 347 9.68 0.78 -12.38
N GLY A 348 8.77 0.22 -13.16
CA GLY A 348 9.07 -0.87 -14.11
C GLY A 348 9.39 -2.19 -13.41
N LEU A 349 9.17 -2.32 -12.09
CA LEU A 349 9.35 -3.55 -11.33
C LEU A 349 8.04 -4.34 -11.28
N SER A 350 8.11 -5.65 -11.09
CA SER A 350 6.93 -6.51 -11.06
C SER A 350 6.70 -7.14 -9.70
N MET A 351 5.43 -7.27 -9.31
CA MET A 351 5.02 -8.04 -8.13
C MET A 351 5.45 -9.52 -8.19
N VAL A 352 5.63 -10.07 -9.41
CA VAL A 352 6.06 -11.46 -9.64
C VAL A 352 7.34 -11.85 -8.90
N ASN A 353 8.28 -10.92 -8.78
CA ASN A 353 9.60 -11.19 -8.22
C ASN A 353 9.65 -11.03 -6.69
N PHE A 354 8.62 -10.44 -6.09
CA PHE A 354 8.57 -10.27 -4.64
C PHE A 354 8.21 -11.56 -3.90
N ASN A 355 8.65 -11.65 -2.67
CA ASN A 355 8.17 -12.69 -1.77
C ASN A 355 6.68 -12.47 -1.45
N SER A 356 5.93 -13.53 -1.23
CA SER A 356 4.51 -13.47 -0.88
C SER A 356 4.20 -12.70 0.42
N SER A 357 5.22 -12.39 1.22
CA SER A 357 5.13 -11.54 2.40
C SER A 357 5.04 -10.05 2.05
N LEU A 358 5.49 -9.65 0.85
CA LEU A 358 5.45 -8.28 0.37
C LEU A 358 4.20 -8.09 -0.50
N THR A 359 3.09 -7.82 0.12
CA THR A 359 1.79 -7.65 -0.55
C THR A 359 1.49 -6.21 -0.98
N SER A 360 2.18 -5.23 -0.36
CA SER A 360 2.02 -3.80 -0.66
C SER A 360 3.38 -3.08 -0.60
N PRO A 361 4.08 -2.92 -1.74
CA PRO A 361 5.35 -2.18 -1.77
C PRO A 361 5.23 -0.76 -1.21
N TYR A 362 4.10 -0.09 -1.43
CA TYR A 362 3.86 1.27 -0.94
C TYR A 362 3.87 1.39 0.59
N GLN A 363 3.49 0.35 1.30
CA GLN A 363 3.47 0.35 2.76
C GLN A 363 4.69 -0.37 3.37
N GLN A 364 5.11 -1.46 2.76
CA GLN A 364 6.13 -2.35 3.34
C GLN A 364 7.56 -2.05 2.85
N LEU A 365 7.73 -1.49 1.65
CA LEU A 365 9.04 -1.33 1.02
C LEU A 365 9.43 0.15 0.86
N VAL A 366 8.65 0.93 0.12
CA VAL A 366 9.03 2.29 -0.29
C VAL A 366 9.27 3.22 0.88
N PRO A 367 8.46 3.24 1.96
CA PRO A 367 8.70 4.10 3.11
C PRO A 367 10.06 3.87 3.78
N ASN A 368 10.58 2.64 3.71
CA ASN A 368 11.88 2.26 4.29
C ASN A 368 13.05 2.32 3.30
N SER A 369 12.78 2.42 1.99
CA SER A 369 13.82 2.44 0.97
C SER A 369 14.64 3.72 0.99
N SER A 370 15.96 3.58 0.87
CA SER A 370 16.88 4.70 0.66
C SER A 370 16.98 5.13 -0.80
N TRP A 371 16.50 4.31 -1.70
CA TRP A 371 16.56 4.53 -3.15
C TRP A 371 15.47 3.73 -3.86
N THR A 372 14.66 4.41 -4.65
CA THR A 372 13.65 3.82 -5.53
C THR A 372 13.69 4.56 -6.86
N PRO A 373 14.30 3.98 -7.90
CA PRO A 373 14.29 4.58 -9.22
C PRO A 373 12.87 4.52 -9.81
N THR A 374 12.39 5.67 -10.32
CA THR A 374 11.07 5.81 -10.92
C THR A 374 11.15 6.61 -12.20
N ILE A 375 10.23 6.36 -13.12
CA ILE A 375 10.27 6.92 -14.47
C ILE A 375 10.15 8.44 -14.52
N ASN A 376 9.46 9.06 -13.57
CA ASN A 376 9.32 10.52 -13.48
C ASN A 376 10.67 11.25 -13.34
N ARG A 377 11.70 10.54 -12.91
CA ARG A 377 13.06 11.11 -12.78
C ARG A 377 13.70 11.48 -14.12
N TYR A 378 13.22 10.92 -15.24
CA TYR A 378 13.66 11.36 -16.57
C TYR A 378 13.37 12.83 -16.85
N TRP A 379 12.35 13.42 -16.20
CA TRP A 379 12.02 14.85 -16.33
C TRP A 379 12.76 15.75 -15.33
N GLY A 380 13.69 15.18 -14.54
CA GLY A 380 14.46 15.90 -13.52
C GLY A 380 13.70 16.12 -12.21
N SER A 381 14.40 16.70 -11.22
CA SER A 381 13.90 16.80 -9.85
C SER A 381 13.08 18.07 -9.56
N GLU A 382 13.10 19.09 -10.43
CA GLU A 382 12.52 20.39 -10.12
C GLU A 382 11.33 20.73 -11.04
N GLY A 383 10.11 20.63 -10.51
CA GLY A 383 8.90 21.20 -11.11
C GLY A 383 8.30 20.40 -12.28
N ASN A 384 8.96 19.37 -12.77
CA ASN A 384 8.58 18.69 -14.02
C ASN A 384 7.87 17.33 -13.80
N SER A 385 7.63 16.94 -12.55
CA SER A 385 6.81 15.75 -12.27
C SER A 385 5.77 16.06 -11.21
N VAL A 386 4.50 15.84 -11.55
CA VAL A 386 3.34 16.15 -10.70
C VAL A 386 2.40 14.97 -10.63
N ALA A 387 1.73 14.81 -9.49
CA ALA A 387 0.75 13.77 -9.28
C ALA A 387 -0.59 14.35 -8.80
N PHE A 388 -1.69 13.74 -9.26
CA PHE A 388 -3.07 14.08 -8.91
C PHE A 388 -3.78 12.84 -8.40
N HIS A 389 -4.37 12.94 -7.20
CA HIS A 389 -5.25 11.92 -6.65
C HIS A 389 -6.38 12.61 -5.88
N PRO A 390 -7.60 12.67 -6.43
CA PRO A 390 -8.71 13.37 -5.82
C PRO A 390 -9.31 12.59 -4.64
N TYR A 391 -8.46 12.22 -3.69
CA TYR A 391 -8.80 11.50 -2.47
C TYR A 391 -7.82 11.83 -1.34
N GLU A 392 -7.85 11.04 -0.26
CA GLU A 392 -6.98 11.17 0.91
C GLU A 392 -5.49 11.00 0.52
N PRO A 393 -4.64 11.98 0.83
CA PRO A 393 -3.22 11.92 0.45
C PRO A 393 -2.42 10.81 1.15
N SER A 394 -2.94 10.31 2.25
CA SER A 394 -2.31 9.27 3.06
C SER A 394 -2.65 7.85 2.61
N MET A 395 -3.73 7.70 1.83
CA MET A 395 -4.09 6.37 1.30
C MET A 395 -2.90 5.74 0.59
N TYR A 396 -2.52 4.51 1.00
CA TYR A 396 -1.31 3.81 0.58
C TYR A 396 0.00 4.59 0.84
N SER A 397 0.03 5.47 1.85
CA SER A 397 1.22 6.30 2.16
C SER A 397 1.71 7.15 0.98
N ARG A 398 0.81 7.57 0.06
CA ARG A 398 1.19 8.29 -1.17
C ARG A 398 1.95 9.58 -0.89
N SER A 399 1.60 10.32 0.16
CA SER A 399 2.32 11.54 0.56
C SER A 399 3.82 11.30 0.80
N ILE A 400 4.16 10.16 1.43
CA ILE A 400 5.54 9.76 1.69
C ILE A 400 6.17 9.22 0.41
N ASN A 401 5.47 8.33 -0.27
CA ASN A 401 5.99 7.60 -1.42
C ASN A 401 6.28 8.53 -2.60
N TYR A 402 5.38 9.44 -2.95
CA TYR A 402 5.61 10.39 -4.04
C TYR A 402 6.76 11.34 -3.77
N LYS A 403 6.96 11.76 -2.51
CA LYS A 403 8.15 12.50 -2.11
C LYS A 403 9.44 11.69 -2.33
N LYS A 404 9.44 10.40 -1.97
CA LYS A 404 10.59 9.50 -2.19
C LYS A 404 10.83 9.21 -3.67
N PHE A 405 9.78 9.12 -4.47
CA PHE A 405 9.86 8.99 -5.92
C PHE A 405 10.39 10.26 -6.61
N GLY A 406 10.38 11.39 -5.91
CA GLY A 406 10.88 12.66 -6.43
C GLY A 406 9.83 13.44 -7.22
N PHE A 407 8.54 13.21 -6.97
CA PHE A 407 7.50 14.11 -7.47
C PHE A 407 7.67 15.49 -6.84
N SER A 408 7.60 16.53 -7.66
CA SER A 408 7.74 17.91 -7.21
C SER A 408 6.49 18.43 -6.50
N LYS A 409 5.31 17.96 -6.92
CA LYS A 409 4.02 18.29 -6.31
C LYS A 409 3.08 17.09 -6.35
N PHE A 410 2.32 16.95 -5.28
CA PHE A 410 1.25 15.98 -5.17
C PHE A 410 -0.04 16.70 -4.78
N TYR A 411 -1.02 16.71 -5.68
CA TYR A 411 -2.33 17.33 -5.50
C TYR A 411 -3.35 16.28 -5.03
N ALA A 412 -3.99 16.53 -3.90
CA ALA A 412 -4.99 15.65 -3.30
C ALA A 412 -6.20 16.48 -2.79
N LEU A 413 -7.17 15.86 -2.13
CA LEU A 413 -8.29 16.58 -1.52
C LEU A 413 -7.86 17.45 -0.34
N GLU A 414 -6.78 17.08 0.32
CA GLU A 414 -6.21 17.76 1.48
C GLU A 414 -4.69 17.83 1.36
N GLY A 415 -4.05 18.58 2.25
CA GLY A 415 -2.61 18.72 2.31
C GLY A 415 -2.09 20.00 1.67
N PRO A 416 -0.78 20.09 1.40
CA PRO A 416 -0.15 21.35 0.95
C PRO A 416 -0.53 21.76 -0.47
N ASN A 417 -0.93 20.82 -1.32
CA ASN A 417 -1.39 21.11 -2.67
C ASN A 417 -2.76 20.46 -2.87
N ILE A 418 -3.77 21.30 -3.00
CA ILE A 418 -5.15 20.86 -3.14
C ILE A 418 -5.52 20.84 -4.63
N ILE A 419 -6.21 19.77 -5.04
CA ILE A 419 -6.70 19.61 -6.41
C ILE A 419 -7.71 20.72 -6.73
N SER A 420 -7.60 21.36 -7.90
CA SER A 420 -8.39 22.55 -8.25
C SER A 420 -9.86 22.23 -8.54
N HIS A 421 -10.13 21.14 -9.26
CA HIS A 421 -11.47 20.72 -9.64
C HIS A 421 -11.92 19.53 -8.81
N ARG A 422 -13.10 19.61 -8.15
CA ARG A 422 -13.58 18.63 -7.16
C ARG A 422 -15.06 18.28 -7.30
N LYS A 423 -15.61 18.39 -8.51
CA LYS A 423 -17.02 18.08 -8.75
C LYS A 423 -17.28 16.60 -8.62
N MET A 424 -18.31 16.22 -7.86
CA MET A 424 -18.86 14.89 -7.77
C MET A 424 -20.03 14.73 -8.75
N LEU A 425 -20.37 13.48 -9.10
CA LEU A 425 -21.52 13.17 -9.96
C LEU A 425 -22.71 12.67 -9.13
N ASP A 426 -23.83 13.36 -9.21
CA ASP A 426 -25.11 13.01 -8.53
C ASP A 426 -24.89 12.72 -7.04
N LYS A 427 -25.10 11.44 -6.63
CA LYS A 427 -24.94 10.97 -5.25
C LYS A 427 -23.61 10.22 -5.02
N SER A 428 -22.72 10.17 -6.01
CA SER A 428 -21.42 9.53 -5.83
C SER A 428 -20.61 10.28 -4.76
N PRO A 429 -19.95 9.59 -3.82
CA PRO A 429 -19.10 10.23 -2.81
C PRO A 429 -17.74 10.62 -3.36
N TYR A 430 -17.43 10.27 -4.60
CA TYR A 430 -16.10 10.46 -5.21
C TYR A 430 -16.07 11.60 -6.21
N VAL A 431 -14.92 12.27 -6.27
CA VAL A 431 -14.65 13.29 -7.30
C VAL A 431 -14.66 12.62 -8.68
N SER A 432 -15.29 13.27 -9.65
CA SER A 432 -15.40 12.77 -11.02
C SER A 432 -14.06 12.72 -11.75
N ASP A 433 -13.93 11.79 -12.69
CA ASP A 433 -12.77 11.70 -13.56
C ASP A 433 -12.59 12.97 -14.40
N SER A 434 -13.69 13.58 -14.85
CA SER A 434 -13.65 14.88 -15.54
C SER A 434 -12.93 15.94 -14.69
N SER A 435 -13.24 16.04 -13.38
CA SER A 435 -12.59 17.00 -12.49
C SER A 435 -11.09 16.71 -12.29
N ALA A 436 -10.73 15.42 -12.17
CA ALA A 436 -9.33 15.04 -12.07
C ALA A 436 -8.56 15.38 -13.33
N TYR A 437 -9.16 15.15 -14.49
CA TYR A 437 -8.58 15.47 -15.80
C TYR A 437 -8.46 16.96 -16.04
N ASP A 438 -9.47 17.75 -15.69
CA ASP A 438 -9.43 19.21 -15.81
C ASP A 438 -8.28 19.81 -14.98
N SER A 439 -8.05 19.29 -13.77
CA SER A 439 -6.92 19.70 -12.92
C SER A 439 -5.56 19.34 -13.55
N ALA A 440 -5.46 18.19 -14.19
CA ALA A 440 -4.24 17.79 -14.90
C ALA A 440 -4.00 18.64 -16.16
N VAL A 441 -5.04 18.91 -16.96
CA VAL A 441 -4.96 19.78 -18.15
C VAL A 441 -4.52 21.18 -17.78
N GLU A 442 -5.05 21.76 -16.70
CA GLU A 442 -4.66 23.06 -16.17
C GLU A 442 -3.15 23.10 -15.87
N SER A 443 -2.63 22.11 -15.16
CA SER A 443 -1.21 21.99 -14.85
C SER A 443 -0.34 21.85 -16.11
N ILE A 444 -0.74 20.98 -17.05
CA ILE A 444 -0.01 20.77 -18.29
C ILE A 444 0.02 22.04 -19.14
N SER A 445 -1.11 22.75 -19.24
CA SER A 445 -1.22 23.98 -20.00
C SER A 445 -0.34 25.09 -19.43
N ALA A 446 -0.31 25.22 -18.11
CA ALA A 446 0.47 26.25 -17.41
C ALA A 446 2.00 25.98 -17.45
N SER A 447 2.42 24.74 -17.63
CA SER A 447 3.85 24.39 -17.63
C SER A 447 4.54 24.87 -18.92
N LYS A 448 5.72 25.47 -18.79
CA LYS A 448 6.57 25.84 -19.94
C LYS A 448 7.45 24.69 -20.46
N LYS A 449 7.64 23.65 -19.64
CA LYS A 449 8.49 22.50 -19.95
C LYS A 449 7.66 21.22 -20.05
N PRO A 450 8.13 20.21 -20.79
CA PRO A 450 7.53 18.89 -20.72
C PRO A 450 7.51 18.34 -19.29
N GLN A 451 6.44 17.62 -18.93
CA GLN A 451 6.23 17.09 -17.58
C GLN A 451 5.96 15.59 -17.61
N PHE A 452 6.26 14.92 -16.50
CA PHE A 452 5.61 13.66 -16.16
C PHE A 452 4.41 13.96 -15.24
N VAL A 453 3.24 13.46 -15.62
CA VAL A 453 2.00 13.67 -14.89
C VAL A 453 1.38 12.33 -14.53
N GLN A 454 1.22 12.07 -13.24
CA GLN A 454 0.51 10.89 -12.71
C GLN A 454 -0.90 11.32 -12.31
N VAL A 455 -1.94 10.69 -12.86
CA VAL A 455 -3.33 10.89 -12.46
C VAL A 455 -3.86 9.55 -11.95
N VAL A 456 -4.30 9.51 -10.70
CA VAL A 456 -4.96 8.34 -10.10
C VAL A 456 -6.37 8.74 -9.76
N THR A 457 -7.37 8.24 -10.50
CA THR A 457 -8.77 8.66 -10.34
C THR A 457 -9.48 7.95 -9.19
N MET A 458 -10.71 8.33 -8.88
CA MET A 458 -11.52 7.74 -7.80
C MET A 458 -12.99 7.49 -8.17
N GLN A 459 -13.47 7.99 -9.31
CA GLN A 459 -14.90 7.99 -9.64
C GLN A 459 -15.56 6.62 -9.54
N ASN A 460 -14.87 5.59 -10.03
CA ASN A 460 -15.41 4.23 -10.10
C ASN A 460 -15.03 3.35 -8.88
N HIS A 461 -14.59 3.95 -7.78
CA HIS A 461 -14.30 3.20 -6.56
C HIS A 461 -15.57 2.68 -5.90
N MET A 462 -15.51 1.48 -5.34
CA MET A 462 -16.64 0.87 -4.58
C MET A 462 -16.99 1.69 -3.31
N PRO A 463 -18.19 1.49 -2.71
CA PRO A 463 -19.29 0.61 -3.09
C PRO A 463 -20.19 1.22 -4.16
N TYR A 464 -20.87 0.39 -4.95
CA TYR A 464 -21.78 0.86 -6.01
C TYR A 464 -23.23 0.82 -5.51
N ARG A 465 -23.81 2.00 -5.17
CA ARG A 465 -25.10 2.10 -4.47
C ARG A 465 -26.15 2.92 -5.24
N ASN A 466 -26.29 2.65 -6.54
CA ASN A 466 -27.26 3.35 -7.38
C ASN A 466 -27.12 4.89 -7.28
N TRP A 467 -25.89 5.38 -7.45
CA TRP A 467 -25.54 6.80 -7.27
C TRP A 467 -26.05 7.71 -8.37
N TYR A 468 -26.14 7.18 -9.60
CA TYR A 468 -26.32 7.98 -10.80
C TYR A 468 -27.78 8.09 -11.19
N LYS A 469 -28.23 9.31 -11.47
CA LYS A 469 -29.54 9.60 -12.05
C LYS A 469 -29.57 9.11 -13.50
N ASN A 470 -30.78 8.78 -13.98
CA ASN A 470 -31.00 8.38 -15.38
C ASN A 470 -30.06 7.25 -15.82
N ASN A 471 -29.83 6.27 -14.97
CA ASN A 471 -29.09 5.08 -15.32
C ASN A 471 -29.97 4.19 -16.21
N ASP A 472 -29.57 4.03 -17.48
CA ASP A 472 -30.26 3.25 -18.51
C ASP A 472 -29.48 1.98 -18.90
N PHE A 473 -28.47 1.62 -18.13
CA PHE A 473 -27.79 0.34 -18.27
C PHE A 473 -28.60 -0.76 -17.59
N VAL A 474 -28.72 -1.88 -18.28
CA VAL A 474 -29.41 -3.09 -17.80
C VAL A 474 -28.47 -4.27 -17.90
N ALA A 475 -28.23 -4.94 -16.79
CA ALA A 475 -27.39 -6.12 -16.69
C ALA A 475 -28.23 -7.37 -16.52
N LYS A 476 -27.91 -8.42 -17.26
CA LYS A 476 -28.54 -9.74 -17.15
C LYS A 476 -27.51 -10.85 -17.36
N ALA A 477 -27.85 -12.05 -16.93
CA ALA A 477 -27.08 -13.22 -17.25
C ALA A 477 -27.17 -13.49 -18.77
N LYS A 478 -26.06 -13.90 -19.37
CA LYS A 478 -26.04 -14.40 -20.74
C LYS A 478 -26.73 -15.77 -20.80
N ASP A 479 -27.38 -16.07 -21.90
CA ASP A 479 -28.07 -17.34 -22.09
C ASP A 479 -27.17 -18.54 -21.77
N GLY A 480 -27.67 -19.45 -20.93
CA GLY A 480 -26.91 -20.60 -20.45
C GLY A 480 -25.99 -20.33 -19.25
N SER A 481 -25.91 -19.10 -18.77
CA SER A 481 -25.13 -18.73 -17.58
C SER A 481 -26.00 -18.67 -16.32
N PRO A 482 -25.41 -18.81 -15.10
CA PRO A 482 -26.17 -18.66 -13.87
C PRO A 482 -26.76 -17.25 -13.73
N ASN A 483 -27.96 -17.17 -13.11
CA ASN A 483 -28.64 -15.90 -12.88
C ASN A 483 -27.85 -15.00 -11.93
N LEU A 484 -27.83 -13.71 -12.23
CA LEU A 484 -27.23 -12.69 -11.35
C LEU A 484 -28.14 -12.45 -10.13
N GLY A 485 -27.53 -12.25 -8.97
CA GLY A 485 -28.24 -11.79 -7.78
C GLY A 485 -28.68 -10.32 -7.92
N GLN A 486 -29.77 -9.93 -7.24
CA GLN A 486 -30.30 -8.56 -7.33
C GLN A 486 -29.26 -7.48 -6.92
N SER A 487 -28.50 -7.71 -5.86
CA SER A 487 -27.45 -6.80 -5.40
C SER A 487 -26.31 -6.72 -6.41
N GLU A 488 -25.91 -7.84 -7.00
CA GLU A 488 -24.90 -7.93 -8.05
C GLU A 488 -25.33 -7.15 -9.29
N THR A 489 -26.56 -7.37 -9.77
CA THR A 489 -27.14 -6.67 -10.91
C THR A 489 -27.11 -5.15 -10.70
N SER A 490 -27.64 -4.67 -9.57
CA SER A 490 -27.66 -3.23 -9.26
C SER A 490 -26.26 -2.61 -9.18
N SER A 491 -25.29 -3.34 -8.63
CA SER A 491 -23.91 -2.89 -8.56
C SER A 491 -23.27 -2.80 -9.95
N ILE A 492 -23.49 -3.80 -10.81
CA ILE A 492 -22.98 -3.84 -12.18
C ILE A 492 -23.59 -2.69 -13.01
N GLU A 493 -24.90 -2.44 -12.90
CA GLU A 493 -25.55 -1.34 -13.61
C GLU A 493 -25.02 0.03 -13.17
N THR A 494 -24.81 0.22 -11.86
CA THR A 494 -24.18 1.45 -11.32
C THR A 494 -22.77 1.61 -11.84
N TYR A 495 -21.99 0.55 -11.84
CA TYR A 495 -20.63 0.53 -12.36
C TYR A 495 -20.59 0.84 -13.87
N ALA A 496 -21.45 0.20 -14.67
CA ALA A 496 -21.52 0.44 -16.10
C ALA A 496 -21.81 1.93 -16.43
N LYS A 497 -22.67 2.59 -15.64
CA LYS A 497 -22.91 4.03 -15.76
C LYS A 497 -21.68 4.86 -15.39
N GLY A 498 -20.94 4.45 -14.35
CA GLY A 498 -19.66 5.07 -13.97
C GLY A 498 -18.63 4.97 -15.09
N VAL A 499 -18.46 3.79 -15.68
CA VAL A 499 -17.60 3.57 -16.87
C VAL A 499 -17.99 4.45 -18.04
N ASN A 500 -19.30 4.64 -18.27
CA ASN A 500 -19.81 5.52 -19.32
C ASN A 500 -19.45 7.00 -19.06
N TYR A 501 -19.50 7.46 -17.83
CA TYR A 501 -19.01 8.79 -17.47
C TYR A 501 -17.50 8.93 -17.69
N THR A 502 -16.71 7.91 -17.33
CA THR A 502 -15.26 7.86 -17.59
C THR A 502 -14.96 7.93 -19.09
N ASP A 503 -15.71 7.21 -19.91
CA ASP A 503 -15.57 7.22 -21.39
C ASP A 503 -15.72 8.64 -21.96
N HIS A 504 -16.79 9.34 -21.59
CA HIS A 504 -17.03 10.73 -22.02
C HIS A 504 -15.99 11.70 -21.45
N ALA A 505 -15.61 11.54 -20.18
CA ALA A 505 -14.58 12.38 -19.57
C ALA A 505 -13.23 12.19 -20.27
N THR A 506 -12.88 10.95 -20.64
CA THR A 506 -11.65 10.62 -21.37
C THR A 506 -11.66 11.24 -22.76
N GLN A 507 -12.80 11.19 -23.48
CA GLN A 507 -12.93 11.85 -24.77
C GLN A 507 -12.58 13.34 -24.67
N LYS A 508 -13.23 14.06 -23.77
CA LYS A 508 -13.02 15.49 -23.56
C LYS A 508 -11.59 15.79 -23.10
N PHE A 509 -11.02 14.94 -22.25
CA PHE A 509 -9.64 15.07 -21.79
C PHE A 509 -8.64 15.02 -22.96
N LEU A 510 -8.77 14.03 -23.84
CA LEU A 510 -7.89 13.88 -24.99
C LEU A 510 -8.10 15.02 -26.02
N GLU A 511 -9.34 15.48 -26.23
CA GLU A 511 -9.64 16.66 -27.06
C GLU A 511 -8.96 17.93 -26.51
N ASN A 512 -9.01 18.14 -25.19
CA ASN A 512 -8.32 19.27 -24.54
C ASN A 512 -6.79 19.15 -24.70
N LEU A 513 -6.22 17.97 -24.52
CA LEU A 513 -4.78 17.75 -24.71
C LEU A 513 -4.34 17.88 -26.18
N ASP A 514 -5.21 17.57 -27.14
CA ASP A 514 -4.91 17.72 -28.56
C ASP A 514 -4.85 19.20 -28.99
N SER A 515 -5.51 20.09 -28.24
CA SER A 515 -5.45 21.54 -28.45
C SER A 515 -4.15 22.19 -27.96
N ILE A 516 -3.36 21.50 -27.16
CA ILE A 516 -2.12 22.03 -26.57
C ILE A 516 -0.97 21.92 -27.59
N ASP A 517 -0.29 23.06 -27.87
CA ASP A 517 0.87 23.10 -28.80
C ASP A 517 2.17 22.60 -28.12
N LYS A 518 2.10 21.41 -27.56
CA LYS A 518 3.24 20.66 -26.96
C LYS A 518 3.06 19.17 -27.23
N PRO A 519 4.15 18.41 -27.39
CA PRO A 519 4.05 16.95 -27.48
C PRO A 519 3.50 16.35 -26.20
N VAL A 520 2.32 15.73 -26.26
CA VAL A 520 1.69 15.03 -25.12
C VAL A 520 1.36 13.59 -25.50
N THR A 521 1.76 12.67 -24.65
CA THR A 521 1.45 11.24 -24.76
C THR A 521 0.75 10.77 -23.50
N VAL A 522 -0.36 10.06 -23.62
CA VAL A 522 -1.16 9.53 -22.51
C VAL A 522 -1.08 8.02 -22.50
N VAL A 523 -0.73 7.45 -21.37
CA VAL A 523 -0.94 6.04 -21.04
C VAL A 523 -2.15 5.95 -20.13
N PHE A 524 -3.24 5.41 -20.64
CA PHE A 524 -4.46 5.16 -19.87
C PHE A 524 -4.56 3.66 -19.58
N TYR A 525 -4.82 3.31 -18.34
CA TYR A 525 -5.05 1.93 -17.93
C TYR A 525 -5.99 1.84 -16.75
N GLY A 526 -6.86 0.83 -16.76
CA GLY A 526 -7.63 0.45 -15.58
C GLY A 526 -6.76 -0.36 -14.64
N ASP A 527 -6.84 -0.10 -13.35
CA ASP A 527 -6.01 -0.81 -12.37
C ASP A 527 -6.50 -2.25 -12.12
N HIS A 528 -7.79 -2.44 -11.88
CA HIS A 528 -8.41 -3.76 -11.69
C HIS A 528 -9.91 -3.73 -12.05
N LEU A 529 -10.54 -4.91 -12.16
CA LEU A 529 -11.98 -5.00 -12.21
C LEU A 529 -12.58 -4.73 -10.83
N PRO A 530 -13.80 -4.16 -10.75
CA PRO A 530 -14.51 -4.05 -9.49
C PRO A 530 -14.90 -5.42 -8.96
N GLY A 531 -14.88 -5.60 -7.63
CA GLY A 531 -15.23 -6.85 -6.95
C GLY A 531 -16.75 -7.12 -6.90
N VAL A 532 -17.50 -6.81 -7.97
CA VAL A 532 -18.96 -6.93 -8.00
C VAL A 532 -19.46 -8.18 -8.71
N TYR A 533 -18.64 -8.87 -9.44
CA TYR A 533 -19.01 -10.01 -10.29
C TYR A 533 -18.99 -11.33 -9.50
N SER A 534 -19.83 -11.46 -8.48
CA SER A 534 -19.85 -12.64 -7.61
C SER A 534 -20.19 -13.93 -8.37
N THR A 535 -21.09 -13.86 -9.34
CA THR A 535 -21.47 -15.01 -10.18
C THR A 535 -20.31 -15.46 -11.08
N ALA A 536 -19.67 -14.52 -11.76
CA ALA A 536 -18.52 -14.83 -12.63
C ALA A 536 -17.30 -15.30 -11.82
N SER A 537 -17.04 -14.71 -10.66
CA SER A 537 -15.90 -15.07 -9.80
C SER A 537 -16.06 -16.39 -9.07
N ALA A 538 -17.26 -16.96 -9.02
CA ALA A 538 -17.49 -18.28 -8.47
C ALA A 538 -16.90 -19.41 -9.36
N ASP A 539 -16.73 -19.15 -10.66
CA ASP A 539 -16.05 -20.06 -11.58
C ASP A 539 -14.57 -19.68 -11.69
N GLN A 540 -13.70 -20.56 -11.23
CA GLN A 540 -12.24 -20.38 -11.26
C GLN A 540 -11.67 -20.22 -12.68
N ASN A 541 -12.34 -20.76 -13.70
CA ASN A 541 -11.93 -20.62 -15.10
C ASN A 541 -11.99 -19.17 -15.60
N ASN A 542 -12.79 -18.32 -14.96
CA ASN A 542 -12.91 -16.91 -15.29
C ASN A 542 -11.80 -16.02 -14.68
N SER A 543 -10.89 -16.60 -13.91
CA SER A 543 -9.88 -15.84 -13.15
C SER A 543 -9.06 -14.90 -14.03
N LEU A 544 -8.58 -15.35 -15.19
CA LEU A 544 -7.81 -14.47 -16.08
C LEU A 544 -8.65 -13.30 -16.59
N ASP A 545 -9.84 -13.58 -17.08
CA ASP A 545 -10.73 -12.57 -17.65
C ASP A 545 -11.07 -11.49 -16.61
N LEU A 546 -11.19 -11.88 -15.34
CA LEU A 546 -11.44 -10.98 -14.20
C LEU A 546 -10.19 -10.20 -13.73
N HIS A 547 -9.01 -10.52 -14.29
CA HIS A 547 -7.77 -9.78 -14.05
C HIS A 547 -7.27 -9.03 -15.29
N LEU A 548 -8.04 -8.95 -16.35
CA LEU A 548 -7.70 -8.22 -17.57
C LEU A 548 -8.46 -6.88 -17.63
N THR A 549 -7.74 -5.79 -17.55
CA THR A 549 -8.26 -4.42 -17.70
C THR A 549 -7.95 -3.87 -19.10
N ASP A 550 -8.49 -2.71 -19.41
CA ASP A 550 -8.25 -2.05 -20.69
C ASP A 550 -7.12 -1.04 -20.57
N TYR A 551 -6.25 -0.97 -21.58
CA TYR A 551 -5.25 0.10 -21.69
C TYR A 551 -5.12 0.60 -23.13
N PHE A 552 -4.62 1.85 -23.25
CA PHE A 552 -4.17 2.42 -24.53
C PHE A 552 -3.03 3.43 -24.29
N ILE A 553 -2.23 3.68 -25.36
CA ILE A 553 -1.22 4.73 -25.42
C ILE A 553 -1.59 5.65 -26.58
N TRP A 554 -1.96 6.87 -26.26
CA TRP A 554 -2.40 7.89 -27.21
C TRP A 554 -1.44 9.08 -27.22
N SER A 555 -1.28 9.69 -28.38
CA SER A 555 -0.50 10.92 -28.54
C SER A 555 -1.31 11.99 -29.26
N ASN A 556 -1.15 13.25 -28.84
CA ASN A 556 -1.74 14.37 -29.54
C ASN A 556 -1.05 14.62 -30.88
N ARG A 557 -1.67 15.43 -31.74
CA ARG A 557 -1.14 15.78 -33.07
C ARG A 557 0.30 16.26 -33.02
N LYS A 558 0.64 17.12 -32.05
CA LYS A 558 1.99 17.65 -31.89
C LYS A 558 3.02 16.56 -31.60
N ALA A 559 2.68 15.60 -30.74
CA ALA A 559 3.57 14.47 -30.44
C ALA A 559 3.71 13.54 -31.65
N ILE A 560 2.65 13.28 -32.40
CA ILE A 560 2.68 12.45 -33.60
C ILE A 560 3.64 13.05 -34.62
N GLU A 561 3.52 14.33 -34.89
CA GLU A 561 4.39 15.06 -35.84
C GLU A 561 5.85 15.07 -35.37
N THR A 562 6.08 15.44 -34.09
CA THR A 562 7.42 15.59 -33.51
C THR A 562 8.17 14.28 -33.47
N ASN A 563 7.51 13.18 -33.04
CA ASN A 563 8.13 11.87 -32.82
C ASN A 563 8.03 10.95 -34.04
N LYS A 564 7.32 11.39 -35.10
CA LYS A 564 7.09 10.57 -36.32
C LYS A 564 6.47 9.21 -36.00
N ILE A 565 5.44 9.21 -35.15
CA ILE A 565 4.73 8.00 -34.74
C ILE A 565 4.04 7.37 -35.97
N LYS A 566 4.37 6.13 -36.28
CA LYS A 566 3.86 5.49 -37.53
C LYS A 566 3.22 4.12 -37.30
N ASN A 567 3.68 3.39 -36.29
CA ASN A 567 3.23 2.02 -36.05
C ASN A 567 2.20 2.00 -34.93
N ILE A 568 1.10 1.31 -35.13
CA ILE A 568 0.03 1.10 -34.16
C ILE A 568 -0.03 -0.41 -33.89
N HIS A 569 0.04 -0.77 -32.61
CA HIS A 569 -0.06 -2.13 -32.11
C HIS A 569 -1.39 -2.27 -31.34
N LYS A 570 -2.34 -2.99 -31.92
CA LYS A 570 -3.66 -3.22 -31.32
C LYS A 570 -3.76 -4.63 -30.75
N ASN A 571 -4.72 -4.78 -29.83
CA ASN A 571 -5.06 -6.08 -29.25
C ASN A 571 -3.85 -6.80 -28.63
N THR A 572 -2.91 -6.02 -28.08
CA THR A 572 -1.74 -6.54 -27.40
C THR A 572 -2.03 -6.82 -25.92
N TYR A 573 -1.13 -7.53 -25.27
CA TYR A 573 -1.19 -7.73 -23.83
C TYR A 573 -0.02 -7.03 -23.15
N SER A 574 -0.24 -6.54 -21.93
CA SER A 574 0.79 -5.90 -21.13
C SER A 574 0.57 -6.13 -19.64
N SER A 575 1.54 -5.76 -18.83
CA SER A 575 1.39 -5.48 -17.41
C SER A 575 2.05 -4.13 -17.09
N PRO A 576 1.71 -3.46 -15.96
CA PRO A 576 2.10 -2.06 -15.75
C PRO A 576 3.60 -1.80 -15.79
N ASN A 577 4.42 -2.78 -15.39
CA ASN A 577 5.88 -2.68 -15.41
C ASN A 577 6.49 -2.47 -16.80
N PHE A 578 5.74 -2.70 -17.87
CA PHE A 578 6.20 -2.52 -19.25
C PHE A 578 5.82 -1.18 -19.88
N PHE A 579 4.94 -0.40 -19.26
CA PHE A 579 4.44 0.83 -19.87
C PHE A 579 5.55 1.82 -20.27
N ILE A 580 6.61 1.94 -19.45
CA ILE A 580 7.71 2.84 -19.81
C ILE A 580 8.43 2.42 -21.10
N SER A 581 8.61 1.13 -21.33
CA SER A 581 9.23 0.61 -22.55
C SER A 581 8.30 0.77 -23.77
N GLN A 582 7.00 0.60 -23.57
CA GLN A 582 5.98 0.81 -24.59
C GLN A 582 5.87 2.30 -24.96
N VAL A 583 5.90 3.22 -23.99
CA VAL A 583 5.94 4.67 -24.25
C VAL A 583 7.19 5.05 -25.03
N ALA A 584 8.36 4.55 -24.63
CA ALA A 584 9.60 4.82 -25.35
C ALA A 584 9.58 4.30 -26.80
N SER A 585 8.91 3.17 -27.05
CA SER A 585 8.69 2.63 -28.39
C SER A 585 7.68 3.45 -29.18
N HIS A 586 6.54 3.78 -28.58
CA HIS A 586 5.47 4.59 -29.16
C HIS A 586 5.96 5.98 -29.59
N THR A 587 6.72 6.65 -28.72
CA THR A 587 7.26 7.99 -28.96
C THR A 587 8.59 7.97 -29.75
N ASN A 588 9.06 6.82 -30.19
CA ASN A 588 10.35 6.66 -30.87
C ASN A 588 11.51 7.31 -30.11
N SER A 589 11.47 7.24 -28.77
CA SER A 589 12.44 7.88 -27.88
C SER A 589 13.62 6.97 -27.56
N LYS A 590 14.79 7.57 -27.30
CA LYS A 590 15.98 6.88 -26.82
C LYS A 590 15.72 6.17 -25.51
N VAL A 591 16.32 5.03 -25.31
CA VAL A 591 16.18 4.16 -24.15
C VAL A 591 17.47 4.11 -23.32
N SER A 592 17.32 4.00 -22.02
CA SER A 592 18.39 3.60 -21.10
C SER A 592 18.62 2.08 -21.17
N PRO A 593 19.70 1.57 -20.61
CA PRO A 593 19.91 0.12 -20.44
C PRO A 593 18.72 -0.58 -19.79
N TYR A 594 18.12 0.04 -18.78
CA TYR A 594 16.94 -0.50 -18.09
C TYR A 594 15.70 -0.59 -19.01
N ILE A 595 15.41 0.48 -19.75
CA ILE A 595 14.27 0.46 -20.69
C ILE A 595 14.54 -0.53 -21.83
N ALA A 596 15.78 -0.64 -22.33
CA ALA A 596 16.16 -1.63 -23.34
C ALA A 596 15.98 -3.07 -22.83
N PHE A 597 16.31 -3.33 -21.55
CA PHE A 597 16.02 -4.59 -20.89
C PHE A 597 14.50 -4.87 -20.86
N LEU A 598 13.69 -3.91 -20.38
CA LEU A 598 12.22 -4.06 -20.31
C LEU A 598 11.60 -4.28 -21.70
N THR A 599 12.10 -3.60 -22.73
CA THR A 599 11.65 -3.80 -24.12
C THR A 599 11.90 -5.25 -24.54
N LYS A 600 13.12 -5.75 -24.33
CA LYS A 600 13.48 -7.12 -24.72
C LYS A 600 12.72 -8.18 -23.93
N LEU A 601 12.43 -7.92 -22.66
CA LEU A 601 11.61 -8.81 -21.85
C LEU A 601 10.15 -8.82 -22.32
N HIS A 602 9.57 -7.66 -22.60
CA HIS A 602 8.21 -7.52 -23.12
C HIS A 602 7.99 -8.24 -24.44
N ASP A 603 8.98 -8.23 -25.33
CA ASP A 603 8.94 -8.97 -26.60
C ASP A 603 8.83 -10.50 -26.41
N LYS A 604 9.22 -11.03 -25.26
CA LYS A 604 9.18 -12.47 -24.94
C LYS A 604 8.07 -12.84 -23.95
N VAL A 605 7.76 -11.95 -23.04
CA VAL A 605 6.72 -12.11 -22.02
C VAL A 605 5.94 -10.82 -21.96
N SER A 606 4.79 -10.79 -22.61
CA SER A 606 4.03 -9.56 -22.81
C SER A 606 3.35 -9.08 -21.53
N ALA A 607 2.96 -9.99 -20.64
CA ALA A 607 2.39 -9.63 -19.34
C ALA A 607 2.82 -10.62 -18.26
N MET A 608 2.90 -10.15 -17.02
CA MET A 608 3.27 -10.98 -15.87
C MET A 608 2.66 -10.49 -14.57
N GLU A 609 2.17 -11.43 -13.76
CA GLU A 609 1.66 -11.19 -12.42
C GLU A 609 1.96 -12.37 -11.49
N PRO A 610 2.00 -12.17 -10.16
CA PRO A 610 2.22 -13.26 -9.21
C PRO A 610 1.08 -14.28 -9.27
N PRO A 611 1.33 -15.49 -8.74
CA PRO A 611 0.27 -16.47 -8.57
C PRO A 611 -0.76 -15.87 -7.63
N VAL A 612 -1.81 -15.49 -8.20
CA VAL A 612 -3.03 -14.94 -7.67
C VAL A 612 -3.04 -14.48 -6.23
N VAL A 613 -3.23 -13.21 -6.12
CA VAL A 613 -3.69 -12.54 -4.91
C VAL A 613 -5.03 -13.11 -4.41
N ASN A 614 -5.87 -13.65 -5.28
CA ASN A 614 -7.09 -14.37 -4.94
C ASN A 614 -6.86 -15.87 -5.15
N LYS A 615 -7.34 -16.72 -4.28
CA LYS A 615 -7.27 -18.20 -4.30
C LYS A 615 -7.83 -18.87 -5.59
N ILE A 616 -7.78 -18.19 -6.72
CA ILE A 616 -8.43 -18.54 -7.97
C ILE A 616 -7.39 -19.04 -8.95
N GLN A 617 -6.55 -19.96 -8.53
CA GLN A 617 -5.74 -20.78 -9.45
C GLN A 617 -6.34 -22.16 -9.52
N GLY A 618 -7.28 -22.34 -10.36
CA GLY A 618 -7.82 -23.63 -10.74
C GLY A 618 -7.72 -23.83 -12.23
N TRP A 619 -6.72 -23.20 -12.86
CA TRP A 619 -6.55 -23.33 -14.29
C TRP A 619 -5.74 -24.55 -14.62
N ASP A 620 -6.29 -25.45 -15.40
CA ASP A 620 -5.57 -26.53 -16.06
C ASP A 620 -4.41 -26.04 -16.96
N ARG A 621 -4.32 -24.73 -17.15
CA ARG A 621 -3.36 -24.06 -18.06
C ARG A 621 -2.12 -23.54 -17.37
N ILE A 622 -2.18 -23.26 -16.06
CA ILE A 622 -1.04 -22.76 -15.26
C ILE A 622 -0.87 -23.66 -14.04
N PRO A 623 0.33 -24.22 -13.82
CA PRO A 623 0.60 -25.02 -12.63
C PRO A 623 0.31 -24.24 -11.33
N GLU A 624 -0.24 -24.93 -10.35
CA GLU A 624 -0.50 -24.34 -9.03
C GLU A 624 0.78 -23.70 -8.45
N GLY A 625 0.67 -22.48 -7.92
CA GLY A 625 1.79 -21.71 -7.37
C GLY A 625 2.71 -21.08 -8.40
N GLN A 626 2.55 -21.34 -9.69
CA GLN A 626 3.30 -20.65 -10.75
C GLN A 626 2.78 -19.23 -10.95
N SER A 627 3.70 -18.26 -11.16
CA SER A 627 3.35 -16.91 -11.61
C SER A 627 2.68 -16.94 -12.99
N ILE A 628 1.82 -15.98 -13.24
CA ILE A 628 1.13 -15.84 -14.53
C ILE A 628 2.07 -15.12 -15.49
N TYR A 629 2.34 -15.74 -16.63
CA TYR A 629 3.07 -15.16 -17.76
C TYR A 629 2.22 -15.32 -19.02
N LEU A 630 2.03 -14.24 -19.75
CA LEU A 630 1.29 -14.26 -21.03
C LEU A 630 2.22 -13.92 -22.20
N ASP A 631 1.98 -14.58 -23.34
CA ASP A 631 2.59 -14.20 -24.59
C ASP A 631 1.84 -13.00 -25.24
N ASN A 632 2.27 -12.58 -26.43
CA ASN A 632 1.68 -11.44 -27.13
C ASN A 632 0.22 -11.66 -27.62
N HIS A 633 -0.27 -12.89 -27.55
CA HIS A 633 -1.65 -13.26 -27.84
C HIS A 633 -2.49 -13.50 -26.58
N GLY A 634 -1.93 -13.22 -25.38
CA GLY A 634 -2.59 -13.44 -24.09
C GLY A 634 -2.67 -14.93 -23.70
N LYS A 635 -1.90 -15.78 -24.36
CA LYS A 635 -1.87 -17.20 -24.01
C LYS A 635 -0.94 -17.43 -22.83
N PRO A 636 -1.40 -18.16 -21.79
CA PRO A 636 -0.55 -18.51 -20.67
C PRO A 636 0.69 -19.33 -21.05
N MET A 637 1.84 -18.93 -20.52
CA MET A 637 3.12 -19.58 -20.73
C MET A 637 3.49 -20.44 -19.52
N ILE A 638 3.90 -21.68 -19.77
CA ILE A 638 4.39 -22.59 -18.71
C ILE A 638 5.88 -22.35 -18.51
N ALA A 639 6.29 -21.94 -17.29
CA ALA A 639 7.66 -21.55 -16.98
C ALA A 639 8.71 -22.62 -17.34
N ASN A 640 8.38 -23.90 -17.09
CA ASN A 640 9.28 -25.02 -17.41
C ASN A 640 9.52 -25.19 -18.91
N ASN A 641 8.54 -24.80 -19.74
CA ASN A 641 8.59 -24.94 -21.20
C ASN A 641 9.19 -23.73 -21.91
N MET A 642 9.50 -22.63 -21.19
CA MET A 642 10.14 -21.45 -21.77
C MET A 642 11.54 -21.79 -22.27
N ASN A 643 11.92 -21.16 -23.40
CA ASN A 643 13.26 -21.29 -23.95
C ASN A 643 14.34 -20.65 -23.05
N LYS A 644 15.60 -20.95 -23.32
CA LYS A 644 16.74 -20.49 -22.54
C LYS A 644 16.83 -18.95 -22.49
N GLU A 645 16.53 -18.26 -23.59
CA GLU A 645 16.59 -16.79 -23.65
C GLU A 645 15.54 -16.17 -22.73
N THR A 646 14.30 -16.63 -22.78
CA THR A 646 13.21 -16.14 -21.90
C THR A 646 13.51 -16.40 -20.43
N LYS A 647 13.99 -17.59 -20.08
CA LYS A 647 14.41 -17.92 -18.71
C LYS A 647 15.53 -17.01 -18.23
N GLN A 648 16.50 -16.70 -19.10
CA GLN A 648 17.59 -15.79 -18.76
C GLN A 648 17.09 -14.35 -18.55
N LEU A 649 16.17 -13.86 -19.36
CA LEU A 649 15.57 -12.53 -19.18
C LEU A 649 14.81 -12.41 -17.87
N LEU A 650 14.03 -13.43 -17.51
CA LEU A 650 13.33 -13.47 -16.21
C LEU A 650 14.32 -13.52 -15.04
N HIS A 651 15.43 -14.24 -15.20
CA HIS A 651 16.50 -14.28 -14.20
C HIS A 651 17.20 -12.91 -14.06
N ASP A 652 17.55 -12.27 -15.16
CA ASP A 652 18.12 -10.92 -15.17
C ASP A 652 17.18 -9.91 -14.49
N TYR A 653 15.86 -10.06 -14.71
CA TYR A 653 14.85 -9.23 -14.05
C TYR A 653 14.85 -9.40 -12.52
N ARG A 654 14.97 -10.63 -12.05
CA ARG A 654 15.08 -10.91 -10.62
C ARG A 654 16.36 -10.31 -10.01
N LEU A 655 17.49 -10.36 -10.72
CA LEU A 655 18.74 -9.72 -10.30
C LEU A 655 18.60 -8.20 -10.21
N ILE A 656 18.04 -7.56 -11.25
CA ILE A 656 17.81 -6.11 -11.28
C ILE A 656 16.89 -5.69 -10.14
N GLN A 657 15.75 -6.36 -9.99
CA GLN A 657 14.78 -6.02 -8.95
C GLN A 657 15.34 -6.26 -7.56
N TYR A 658 16.09 -7.35 -7.34
CA TYR A 658 16.77 -7.60 -6.07
C TYR A 658 17.77 -6.51 -5.73
N ASP A 659 18.58 -6.08 -6.69
CA ASP A 659 19.56 -4.99 -6.49
C ASP A 659 18.87 -3.69 -6.06
N ILE A 660 17.71 -3.37 -6.67
CA ILE A 660 16.95 -2.14 -6.35
C ILE A 660 16.28 -2.22 -4.97
N THR A 661 15.76 -3.38 -4.57
CA THR A 661 14.79 -3.48 -3.47
C THR A 661 15.35 -4.07 -2.19
N ALA A 662 16.24 -5.06 -2.29
CA ALA A 662 16.77 -5.81 -1.16
C ALA A 662 18.31 -5.99 -1.22
N GLY A 663 18.93 -5.56 -2.31
CA GLY A 663 20.35 -5.74 -2.57
C GLY A 663 21.23 -4.60 -2.08
N LYS A 664 22.44 -4.54 -2.66
CA LYS A 664 23.48 -3.55 -2.33
C LYS A 664 23.46 -2.31 -3.21
N HIS A 665 22.49 -2.20 -4.13
CA HIS A 665 22.32 -1.08 -5.05
C HIS A 665 23.52 -0.83 -5.95
N TYR A 666 24.14 -1.88 -6.50
CA TYR A 666 25.29 -1.77 -7.41
C TYR A 666 24.98 -0.96 -8.67
N LEU A 667 23.71 -0.91 -9.11
CA LEU A 667 23.26 -0.14 -10.27
C LEU A 667 22.98 1.34 -9.96
N LYS A 668 22.95 1.76 -8.70
CA LYS A 668 22.46 3.08 -8.27
C LYS A 668 23.21 4.26 -8.88
N ASN A 669 24.54 4.19 -8.93
CA ASN A 669 25.38 5.30 -9.39
C ASN A 669 25.98 5.00 -10.77
N THR A 670 25.21 4.33 -11.62
CA THR A 670 25.57 3.98 -12.99
C THR A 670 24.61 4.62 -13.99
N ASN A 671 24.91 4.51 -15.28
CA ASN A 671 24.00 4.94 -16.35
C ASN A 671 22.85 3.97 -16.61
N PHE A 672 22.63 2.95 -15.76
CA PHE A 672 21.65 1.89 -16.03
C PHE A 672 20.24 2.43 -16.21
N PHE A 673 19.83 3.39 -15.39
CA PHE A 673 18.52 4.02 -15.50
C PHE A 673 18.48 5.21 -16.44
N GLY A 674 19.63 5.86 -16.71
CA GLY A 674 19.73 6.99 -17.65
C GLY A 674 19.28 8.34 -17.11
N PHE A 675 19.21 8.48 -15.77
CA PHE A 675 18.93 9.73 -15.05
C PHE A 675 19.84 9.90 -13.83
#